data_54d61314f21d989074fccf6a0fef6704
#
_entry.id   54d61314f21d989074fccf6a0fef6704
#
_cell.length_a   1.000
_cell.length_b   1.000
_cell.length_c   1.000
_cell.angle_alpha   90.00
_cell.angle_beta   90.00
_cell.angle_gamma   90.00
#
_symmetry.space_group_name_H-M   'P 1'
#
loop_
_entity.id
_entity.type
_entity.pdbx_description
1 polymer ?
#
loop_
_entity_poly.entity_id
_entity_poly.type
_entity_poly.pdbx_seq_one_letter_code
_entity_poly.pdbx_strand_id
1 'polypeptide(L)'
;MAFKRAAISALGIVLPFANALTIEGMLGAPRRSTANVNPSGRLALFSSTSYNWDSQSSATTWHLLDVASGETKEAPFGSDVSEVVWIGETDTSILYINGTNDEVAGGVTLYTADLGAKAFSPTLVASLEAPFQGLKAVQTKSGDINFVVNALASWDDGSAYNSELATASLTSGQIYDSNYIRHWNVYLTPERYAIFGGKLSLGKSHGGSQKRSYSFEGGLKNILLGVNATVTRPETPVQPFGGDGDYDISPDGRTVAFLTKAPELSKANYTASYIYLVPHDGSKVAVRVNGPNTSAPRDAQGASGSPRWSPDGKKLAYIQQDGISYESDRNKLYVAAVDGLTSKVSTVAHDWDSSPSSLKWSPDSKNLWVASELHASTRLFIIPYNAESSFVPKNVTGPDTSLSDFAILPNGYALVSATASWTSSIFYTQLPGKEKKVLFAANEVDPELKGLKPNSVSNFWIENDDGDPIQTFVFYPTDFDPKKKYPLAFIIHGGPQSSQGDSWSTRWNLRLWAEQGFVVTTAQFTGTPSYGQAFTDKIQNNWGGTPYTDLVKVFEYLKHNVSYVDTDRAIAGGGSYGGYMTNWIQGHDFGREFKALVTHDGKVNQLSAYATDELWFIEHDQNGTVWNNRANYELWDPLTYARNFKTPHIIIHSDGDYRASIAEGLQNFNVLQRLGVPSRFLHFPDETHWVLERHNSLLWHRAIFNWIRYWVDLDEELIQDHVVHQ
;
A
#
# COMPACT_ATOMS: atom_id res chain seq x y z
N MET A 1 -42.70 4.04 -32.58
CA MET A 1 -42.15 2.74 -33.04
C MET A 1 -41.46 2.11 -31.87
N ALA A 2 -41.93 0.94 -31.46
CA ALA A 2 -41.53 0.29 -30.19
C ALA A 2 -40.18 -0.43 -30.35
N PHE A 3 -39.21 -0.10 -29.50
CA PHE A 3 -37.99 -0.90 -29.35
C PHE A 3 -38.30 -2.18 -28.56
N LYS A 4 -38.22 -3.29 -29.27
CA LYS A 4 -38.24 -4.62 -28.64
C LYS A 4 -36.97 -4.82 -27.83
N ARG A 5 -37.12 -5.05 -26.53
CA ARG A 5 -36.06 -5.60 -25.67
C ARG A 5 -35.71 -7.00 -26.21
N ALA A 6 -34.47 -7.17 -26.67
CA ALA A 6 -33.94 -8.49 -26.96
C ALA A 6 -33.65 -9.19 -25.62
N ALA A 7 -34.14 -10.39 -25.48
CA ALA A 7 -33.87 -11.25 -24.34
C ALA A 7 -32.40 -11.65 -24.39
N ILE A 8 -31.70 -11.46 -23.27
CA ILE A 8 -30.37 -11.99 -23.05
C ILE A 8 -30.52 -13.51 -22.97
N SER A 9 -29.97 -14.22 -23.97
CA SER A 9 -29.82 -15.66 -23.92
C SER A 9 -28.85 -16.05 -22.80
N ALA A 10 -29.31 -16.86 -21.87
CA ALA A 10 -28.50 -17.43 -20.82
C ALA A 10 -27.37 -18.28 -21.46
N LEU A 11 -26.15 -17.73 -21.48
CA LEU A 11 -24.95 -18.56 -21.62
C LEU A 11 -24.94 -19.57 -20.48
N GLY A 12 -24.58 -20.82 -20.80
CA GLY A 12 -24.45 -21.89 -19.83
C GLY A 12 -23.46 -21.52 -18.74
N ILE A 13 -24.01 -21.07 -17.62
CA ILE A 13 -23.25 -20.90 -16.38
C ILE A 13 -22.87 -22.31 -15.95
N VAL A 14 -21.59 -22.67 -16.13
CA VAL A 14 -20.99 -23.70 -15.26
C VAL A 14 -21.16 -23.12 -13.85
N LEU A 15 -22.12 -23.64 -13.09
CA LEU A 15 -22.33 -23.25 -11.70
C LEU A 15 -20.98 -23.39 -10.98
N PRO A 16 -20.38 -22.31 -10.48
CA PRO A 16 -19.20 -22.43 -9.66
C PRO A 16 -19.58 -23.32 -8.49
N PHE A 17 -18.67 -24.19 -8.07
CA PHE A 17 -18.85 -24.98 -6.86
C PHE A 17 -19.30 -24.06 -5.74
N ALA A 18 -20.25 -24.50 -4.93
CA ALA A 18 -20.99 -23.67 -3.96
C ALA A 18 -20.14 -22.93 -2.89
N ASN A 19 -18.80 -23.03 -2.98
CA ASN A 19 -17.83 -22.43 -2.06
C ASN A 19 -16.57 -21.84 -2.77
N ALA A 20 -16.56 -21.68 -4.09
CA ALA A 20 -15.42 -21.10 -4.81
C ALA A 20 -15.50 -19.55 -4.75
N LEU A 21 -14.35 -18.88 -4.61
CA LEU A 21 -14.26 -17.41 -4.68
C LEU A 21 -14.59 -16.94 -6.09
N THR A 22 -15.57 -16.07 -6.24
CA THR A 22 -15.93 -15.42 -7.51
C THR A 22 -15.31 -14.02 -7.62
N ILE A 23 -15.27 -13.46 -8.83
CA ILE A 23 -14.78 -12.09 -9.04
C ILE A 23 -15.67 -11.10 -8.28
N GLU A 24 -16.99 -11.20 -8.45
CA GLU A 24 -17.97 -10.37 -7.78
C GLU A 24 -17.91 -10.52 -6.26
N GLY A 25 -17.72 -11.74 -5.75
CA GLY A 25 -17.53 -12.03 -4.33
C GLY A 25 -16.28 -11.38 -3.77
N MET A 26 -15.14 -11.50 -4.46
CA MET A 26 -13.88 -10.86 -4.05
C MET A 26 -13.98 -9.32 -4.05
N LEU A 27 -14.56 -8.74 -5.11
CA LEU A 27 -14.68 -7.28 -5.25
C LEU A 27 -15.75 -6.69 -4.34
N GLY A 28 -16.84 -7.44 -4.08
CA GLY A 28 -17.95 -7.05 -3.22
C GLY A 28 -17.69 -7.28 -1.74
N ALA A 29 -16.77 -8.18 -1.38
CA ALA A 29 -16.47 -8.48 0.02
C ALA A 29 -16.14 -7.23 0.84
N PRO A 30 -16.62 -7.11 2.07
CA PRO A 30 -16.37 -5.96 2.93
C PRO A 30 -14.88 -5.68 3.12
N ARG A 31 -14.47 -4.43 2.88
CA ARG A 31 -13.10 -3.95 3.11
C ARG A 31 -13.00 -3.33 4.48
N ARG A 32 -12.14 -3.89 5.35
CA ARG A 32 -12.00 -3.47 6.74
C ARG A 32 -10.73 -2.68 6.96
N SER A 33 -10.84 -1.61 7.76
CA SER A 33 -9.67 -0.91 8.26
C SER A 33 -8.93 -1.76 9.30
N THR A 34 -7.73 -1.36 9.65
CA THR A 34 -7.01 -1.91 10.81
C THR A 34 -7.69 -1.53 12.11
N ALA A 35 -7.49 -2.33 13.16
CA ALA A 35 -8.13 -2.14 14.45
C ALA A 35 -7.38 -1.10 15.29
N ASN A 36 -8.04 0.03 15.62
CA ASN A 36 -7.52 1.11 16.45
C ASN A 36 -7.94 0.92 17.91
N VAL A 37 -6.97 0.61 18.77
CA VAL A 37 -7.18 0.22 20.18
C VAL A 37 -7.30 1.44 21.08
N ASN A 38 -8.24 1.39 22.05
CA ASN A 38 -8.35 2.41 23.08
C ASN A 38 -7.19 2.33 24.11
N PRO A 39 -6.97 3.39 24.92
CA PRO A 39 -5.84 3.43 25.85
C PRO A 39 -5.78 2.28 26.87
N SER A 40 -6.92 1.73 27.30
CA SER A 40 -6.94 0.57 28.21
C SER A 40 -6.64 -0.76 27.52
N GLY A 41 -6.62 -0.82 26.19
CA GLY A 41 -6.45 -2.06 25.43
C GLY A 41 -7.64 -3.00 25.41
N ARG A 42 -8.81 -2.54 25.92
CA ARG A 42 -10.01 -3.37 26.04
C ARG A 42 -10.89 -3.35 24.81
N LEU A 43 -10.94 -2.22 24.13
CA LEU A 43 -11.79 -1.99 22.98
C LEU A 43 -10.95 -1.60 21.77
N ALA A 44 -11.38 -2.00 20.58
CA ALA A 44 -10.80 -1.53 19.33
C ALA A 44 -11.90 -1.11 18.35
N LEU A 45 -11.65 -0.02 17.60
CA LEU A 45 -12.53 0.45 16.52
C LEU A 45 -11.95 0.06 15.18
N PHE A 46 -12.81 -0.38 14.26
CA PHE A 46 -12.49 -0.54 12.85
C PHE A 46 -13.70 -0.21 11.97
N SER A 47 -13.46 0.26 10.77
CA SER A 47 -14.50 0.47 9.76
C SER A 47 -14.61 -0.74 8.83
N SER A 48 -15.80 -0.92 8.25
CA SER A 48 -16.09 -1.93 7.24
C SER A 48 -16.87 -1.28 6.11
N THR A 49 -16.28 -1.25 4.91
CA THR A 49 -16.92 -0.70 3.71
C THR A 49 -17.39 -1.83 2.82
N SER A 50 -18.70 -1.98 2.68
CA SER A 50 -19.37 -2.94 1.80
C SER A 50 -19.81 -2.28 0.52
N TYR A 51 -19.82 -3.03 -0.59
CA TYR A 51 -20.32 -2.58 -1.88
C TYR A 51 -21.59 -3.36 -2.27
N ASN A 52 -22.61 -2.63 -2.69
CA ASN A 52 -23.84 -3.21 -3.19
C ASN A 52 -23.87 -3.10 -4.73
N TRP A 53 -23.86 -4.24 -5.40
CA TRP A 53 -23.86 -4.30 -6.88
C TRP A 53 -25.15 -3.78 -7.51
N ASP A 54 -26.30 -3.91 -6.83
CA ASP A 54 -27.60 -3.48 -7.38
C ASP A 54 -27.75 -1.95 -7.35
N SER A 55 -27.35 -1.34 -6.23
CA SER A 55 -27.38 0.14 -6.06
C SER A 55 -26.12 0.83 -6.56
N GLN A 56 -25.07 0.08 -6.92
CA GLN A 56 -23.75 0.58 -7.34
C GLN A 56 -23.15 1.59 -6.36
N SER A 57 -23.29 1.31 -5.06
CA SER A 57 -22.88 2.22 -4.00
C SER A 57 -22.13 1.50 -2.89
N SER A 58 -21.24 2.22 -2.22
CA SER A 58 -20.55 1.76 -1.03
C SER A 58 -21.19 2.33 0.22
N ALA A 59 -21.23 1.54 1.29
CA ALA A 59 -21.63 1.98 2.61
C ALA A 59 -20.55 1.59 3.63
N THR A 60 -20.16 2.55 4.48
CA THR A 60 -19.19 2.33 5.55
C THR A 60 -19.91 2.25 6.88
N THR A 61 -19.63 1.20 7.64
CA THR A 61 -20.08 1.03 9.02
C THR A 61 -18.88 0.91 9.95
N TRP A 62 -18.99 1.42 11.15
CA TRP A 62 -17.97 1.31 12.18
C TRP A 62 -18.33 0.23 13.18
N HIS A 63 -17.33 -0.47 13.67
CA HIS A 63 -17.48 -1.59 14.59
C HIS A 63 -16.58 -1.42 15.81
N LEU A 64 -17.12 -1.81 16.95
CA LEU A 64 -16.40 -1.87 18.22
C LEU A 64 -16.15 -3.35 18.56
N LEU A 65 -14.87 -3.71 18.67
CA LEU A 65 -14.37 -5.04 19.03
C LEU A 65 -13.99 -5.05 20.51
N ASP A 66 -14.55 -5.95 21.31
CA ASP A 66 -14.02 -6.29 22.62
C ASP A 66 -12.81 -7.22 22.47
N VAL A 67 -11.65 -6.74 22.87
CA VAL A 67 -10.37 -7.43 22.65
C VAL A 67 -10.24 -8.71 23.50
N ALA A 68 -10.96 -8.80 24.61
CA ALA A 68 -10.91 -9.97 25.49
C ALA A 68 -11.81 -11.12 24.98
N SER A 69 -13.03 -10.82 24.55
CA SER A 69 -14.00 -11.82 24.08
C SER A 69 -13.93 -12.08 22.58
N GLY A 70 -13.58 -11.07 21.77
CA GLY A 70 -13.73 -11.08 20.30
C GLY A 70 -15.12 -10.67 19.84
N GLU A 71 -16.01 -10.29 20.76
CA GLU A 71 -17.35 -9.81 20.44
C GLU A 71 -17.26 -8.50 19.65
N THR A 72 -17.99 -8.44 18.54
CA THR A 72 -18.04 -7.26 17.66
C THR A 72 -19.46 -6.72 17.63
N LYS A 73 -19.60 -5.41 17.78
CA LYS A 73 -20.90 -4.71 17.65
C LYS A 73 -20.73 -3.47 16.79
N GLU A 74 -21.80 -3.09 16.09
CA GLU A 74 -21.82 -1.85 15.33
C GLU A 74 -21.73 -0.64 16.28
N ALA A 75 -20.87 0.31 15.92
CA ALA A 75 -20.74 1.59 16.58
C ALA A 75 -21.77 2.58 15.99
N PRO A 76 -22.33 3.49 16.81
CA PRO A 76 -23.49 4.29 16.43
C PRO A 76 -23.11 5.52 15.58
N PHE A 77 -22.25 5.33 14.58
CA PHE A 77 -21.83 6.40 13.66
C PHE A 77 -22.71 6.47 12.42
N GLY A 78 -22.83 7.69 11.84
CA GLY A 78 -23.35 7.87 10.49
C GLY A 78 -22.33 7.41 9.42
N SER A 79 -22.80 7.29 8.18
CA SER A 79 -22.00 6.89 7.01
C SER A 79 -20.85 7.85 6.67
N ASP A 80 -20.97 9.11 7.10
CA ASP A 80 -20.06 10.20 6.75
C ASP A 80 -18.87 10.33 7.70
N VAL A 81 -18.78 9.50 8.74
CA VAL A 81 -17.63 9.47 9.65
C VAL A 81 -16.44 8.83 8.94
N SER A 82 -15.40 9.64 8.71
CA SER A 82 -14.20 9.22 7.98
C SER A 82 -13.08 8.73 8.90
N GLU A 83 -12.88 9.38 10.05
CA GLU A 83 -11.76 9.09 10.96
C GLU A 83 -12.19 9.22 12.41
N VAL A 84 -11.69 8.30 13.26
CA VAL A 84 -11.98 8.29 14.69
C VAL A 84 -10.69 8.05 15.48
N VAL A 85 -10.43 8.89 16.48
CA VAL A 85 -9.33 8.73 17.43
C VAL A 85 -9.83 8.72 18.87
N TRP A 86 -9.18 7.91 19.72
CA TRP A 86 -9.47 7.89 21.15
C TRP A 86 -8.87 9.11 21.84
N ILE A 87 -9.64 9.71 22.75
CA ILE A 87 -9.17 10.79 23.61
C ILE A 87 -9.24 10.36 25.09
N GLY A 88 -8.15 10.57 25.81
CA GLY A 88 -7.79 9.86 27.03
C GLY A 88 -8.59 10.07 28.31
N GLU A 89 -9.81 10.66 28.28
CA GLU A 89 -10.56 10.90 29.51
C GLU A 89 -11.27 9.69 30.07
N THR A 90 -11.85 8.91 29.18
CA THR A 90 -12.49 7.62 29.49
C THR A 90 -12.04 6.59 28.47
N ASP A 91 -12.28 5.33 28.76
CA ASP A 91 -12.02 4.24 27.81
C ASP A 91 -12.84 4.32 26.52
N THR A 92 -13.82 5.22 26.45
CA THR A 92 -14.83 5.29 25.38
C THR A 92 -14.98 6.68 24.77
N SER A 93 -14.22 7.68 25.27
CA SER A 93 -14.23 9.04 24.70
C SER A 93 -13.45 9.10 23.38
N ILE A 94 -14.05 9.77 22.40
CA ILE A 94 -13.51 9.88 21.04
C ILE A 94 -13.59 11.32 20.51
N LEU A 95 -12.66 11.63 19.61
CA LEU A 95 -12.72 12.75 18.67
C LEU A 95 -12.79 12.16 17.26
N TYR A 96 -13.64 12.69 16.39
CA TYR A 96 -13.75 12.16 15.03
C TYR A 96 -14.04 13.25 13.99
N ILE A 97 -13.68 12.94 12.75
CA ILE A 97 -14.00 13.75 11.56
C ILE A 97 -15.27 13.19 10.92
N ASN A 98 -16.23 14.07 10.69
CA ASN A 98 -17.30 13.84 9.72
C ASN A 98 -16.88 14.47 8.39
N GLY A 99 -16.86 13.68 7.31
CA GLY A 99 -16.36 14.06 5.99
C GLY A 99 -17.23 15.05 5.22
N THR A 100 -18.29 15.57 5.86
CA THR A 100 -19.20 16.59 5.30
C THR A 100 -19.27 17.81 6.22
N ASN A 101 -19.56 18.95 5.60
CA ASN A 101 -19.78 20.21 6.29
C ASN A 101 -20.93 20.94 5.58
N ASP A 102 -22.08 21.05 6.25
CA ASP A 102 -23.29 21.67 5.69
C ASP A 102 -23.12 23.18 5.46
N GLU A 103 -22.13 23.81 6.11
CA GLU A 103 -21.88 25.26 6.03
C GLU A 103 -20.86 25.61 4.93
N VAL A 104 -19.93 24.69 4.65
CA VAL A 104 -18.79 24.92 3.73
C VAL A 104 -18.59 23.73 2.80
N ALA A 105 -18.90 23.90 1.52
CA ALA A 105 -18.65 22.87 0.51
C ALA A 105 -17.17 22.44 0.52
N GLY A 106 -16.90 21.14 0.48
CA GLY A 106 -15.55 20.58 0.56
C GLY A 106 -14.88 20.68 1.95
N GLY A 107 -15.57 21.22 2.95
CA GLY A 107 -15.11 21.26 4.33
C GLY A 107 -15.46 20.00 5.11
N VAL A 108 -14.94 19.90 6.35
CA VAL A 108 -15.22 18.80 7.28
C VAL A 108 -15.63 19.33 8.65
N THR A 109 -16.25 18.47 9.48
CA THR A 109 -16.62 18.84 10.84
C THR A 109 -15.98 17.90 11.87
N LEU A 110 -15.60 18.45 13.03
CA LEU A 110 -15.07 17.68 14.17
C LEU A 110 -16.11 17.55 15.26
N TYR A 111 -16.21 16.34 15.80
CA TYR A 111 -17.11 16.02 16.90
C TYR A 111 -16.39 15.30 18.03
N THR A 112 -16.82 15.53 19.25
CA THR A 112 -16.51 14.68 20.41
C THR A 112 -17.72 13.85 20.78
N ALA A 113 -17.50 12.62 21.24
CA ALA A 113 -18.56 11.74 21.74
C ALA A 113 -18.01 10.75 22.76
N ASP A 114 -18.92 10.07 23.45
CA ASP A 114 -18.63 8.96 24.35
C ASP A 114 -19.41 7.71 23.90
N LEU A 115 -18.71 6.69 23.43
CA LEU A 115 -19.27 5.41 22.99
C LEU A 115 -19.81 4.56 24.15
N GLY A 116 -19.45 4.87 25.40
CA GLY A 116 -19.95 4.21 26.61
C GLY A 116 -21.22 4.81 27.18
N ALA A 117 -21.68 5.95 26.64
CA ALA A 117 -22.88 6.62 27.09
C ALA A 117 -24.14 5.78 26.78
N LYS A 118 -25.18 5.90 27.62
CA LYS A 118 -26.48 5.21 27.42
C LYS A 118 -27.16 5.59 26.09
N ALA A 119 -26.95 6.82 25.63
CA ALA A 119 -27.38 7.31 24.32
C ALA A 119 -26.23 8.02 23.66
N PHE A 120 -25.92 7.65 22.42
CA PHE A 120 -24.90 8.32 21.62
C PHE A 120 -25.36 9.76 21.33
N SER A 121 -24.59 10.73 21.76
CA SER A 121 -24.89 12.16 21.61
C SER A 121 -23.63 12.93 21.27
N PRO A 122 -23.25 12.97 19.99
CA PRO A 122 -22.08 13.71 19.53
C PRO A 122 -22.27 15.22 19.76
N THR A 123 -21.15 15.90 19.99
CA THR A 123 -21.09 17.34 20.16
C THR A 123 -20.16 17.90 19.11
N LEU A 124 -20.68 18.78 18.24
CA LEU A 124 -19.87 19.54 17.26
C LEU A 124 -18.91 20.44 18.01
N VAL A 125 -17.61 20.39 17.68
CA VAL A 125 -16.57 21.19 18.33
C VAL A 125 -15.83 22.10 17.36
N ALA A 126 -15.81 21.79 16.06
CA ALA A 126 -15.25 22.65 15.04
C ALA A 126 -15.87 22.39 13.66
N SER A 127 -16.07 23.46 12.88
CA SER A 127 -16.34 23.46 11.47
C SER A 127 -15.06 23.92 10.75
N LEU A 128 -14.53 23.13 9.82
CA LEU A 128 -13.27 23.36 9.13
C LEU A 128 -13.51 23.55 7.64
N GLU A 129 -12.86 24.55 7.05
CA GLU A 129 -13.15 25.07 5.70
C GLU A 129 -12.46 24.30 4.55
N ALA A 130 -11.73 23.22 4.83
CA ALA A 130 -11.04 22.42 3.81
C ALA A 130 -11.18 20.93 4.09
N PRO A 131 -10.85 20.04 3.13
CA PRO A 131 -10.96 18.59 3.28
C PRO A 131 -9.83 18.01 4.15
N PHE A 132 -9.83 18.36 5.43
CA PHE A 132 -8.83 17.88 6.39
C PHE A 132 -8.99 16.39 6.68
N GLN A 133 -7.84 15.73 6.84
CA GLN A 133 -7.72 14.30 7.13
C GLN A 133 -6.48 14.00 7.99
N GLY A 134 -6.26 12.72 8.34
CA GLY A 134 -5.09 12.28 9.08
C GLY A 134 -5.07 12.76 10.53
N LEU A 135 -6.22 12.71 11.21
CA LEU A 135 -6.41 13.20 12.56
C LEU A 135 -5.55 12.47 13.58
N LYS A 136 -4.72 13.21 14.31
CA LYS A 136 -4.07 12.74 15.55
C LYS A 136 -4.36 13.73 16.67
N ALA A 137 -4.66 13.20 17.84
CA ALA A 137 -5.05 14.03 18.99
C ALA A 137 -4.44 13.51 20.29
N VAL A 138 -4.09 14.44 21.16
CA VAL A 138 -3.58 14.16 22.49
C VAL A 138 -4.32 15.05 23.48
N GLN A 139 -4.91 14.45 24.52
CA GLN A 139 -5.44 15.21 25.63
C GLN A 139 -4.31 15.60 26.57
N THR A 140 -4.18 16.89 26.82
CA THR A 140 -3.17 17.48 27.70
C THR A 140 -3.57 17.32 29.18
N LYS A 141 -2.62 17.56 30.08
CA LYS A 141 -2.89 17.55 31.54
C LYS A 141 -3.90 18.57 32.00
N SER A 142 -4.11 19.67 31.23
CA SER A 142 -5.15 20.65 31.51
C SER A 142 -6.56 20.19 31.09
N GLY A 143 -6.65 19.07 30.37
CA GLY A 143 -7.89 18.56 29.79
C GLY A 143 -8.17 19.10 28.39
N ASP A 144 -7.41 20.07 27.89
CA ASP A 144 -7.49 20.53 26.50
C ASP A 144 -7.02 19.41 25.55
N ILE A 145 -7.51 19.44 24.30
CA ILE A 145 -7.09 18.49 23.27
C ILE A 145 -6.28 19.25 22.24
N ASN A 146 -4.98 18.89 22.10
CA ASN A 146 -4.16 19.32 20.99
C ASN A 146 -4.26 18.26 19.87
N PHE A 147 -4.52 18.69 18.65
CA PHE A 147 -4.68 17.82 17.53
C PHE A 147 -3.95 18.34 16.29
N VAL A 148 -3.63 17.46 15.38
CA VAL A 148 -3.10 17.76 14.05
C VAL A 148 -3.93 17.06 12.99
N VAL A 149 -4.07 17.75 11.86
CA VAL A 149 -4.71 17.24 10.63
C VAL A 149 -3.87 17.68 9.44
N ASN A 150 -4.07 17.07 8.29
CA ASN A 150 -3.41 17.49 7.05
C ASN A 150 -4.43 17.87 5.97
N ALA A 151 -4.04 18.77 5.11
CA ALA A 151 -4.76 19.14 3.89
C ALA A 151 -3.76 19.77 2.89
N LEU A 152 -4.20 19.97 1.64
CA LEU A 152 -3.45 20.83 0.72
C LEU A 152 -3.36 22.24 1.28
N ALA A 153 -2.23 22.88 1.11
CA ALA A 153 -1.97 24.25 1.50
C ALA A 153 -1.72 25.11 0.27
N SER A 154 -2.30 26.30 0.27
CA SER A 154 -2.14 27.32 -0.77
C SER A 154 -0.66 27.68 -0.96
N TRP A 155 -0.30 27.94 -2.22
CA TRP A 155 1.03 28.40 -2.57
C TRP A 155 1.34 29.79 -1.99
N ASP A 156 0.35 30.68 -1.97
CA ASP A 156 0.57 32.11 -1.71
C ASP A 156 0.88 32.39 -0.23
N ASP A 157 0.11 31.79 0.66
CA ASP A 157 0.16 32.10 2.09
C ASP A 157 0.26 30.89 3.01
N GLY A 158 0.17 29.67 2.45
CA GLY A 158 0.19 28.41 3.20
C GLY A 158 -1.09 28.14 3.99
N SER A 159 -2.18 28.86 3.76
CA SER A 159 -3.50 28.55 4.31
C SER A 159 -4.02 27.22 3.74
N ALA A 160 -4.99 26.59 4.40
CA ALA A 160 -5.62 25.39 3.90
C ALA A 160 -6.34 25.66 2.57
N TYR A 161 -6.11 24.82 1.59
CA TYR A 161 -6.70 24.94 0.25
C TYR A 161 -7.95 24.07 0.14
N ASN A 162 -9.01 24.68 -0.39
CA ASN A 162 -10.26 24.00 -0.70
C ASN A 162 -10.62 24.25 -2.16
N SER A 163 -10.57 23.20 -2.97
CA SER A 163 -10.86 23.26 -4.42
C SER A 163 -12.28 23.65 -4.74
N GLU A 164 -13.25 23.34 -3.88
CA GLU A 164 -14.66 23.71 -4.07
C GLU A 164 -14.90 25.23 -3.94
N LEU A 165 -14.03 25.92 -3.19
CA LEU A 165 -14.08 27.36 -3.00
C LEU A 165 -13.14 28.14 -3.94
N ALA A 166 -12.26 27.42 -4.65
CA ALA A 166 -11.27 28.04 -5.51
C ALA A 166 -11.89 28.58 -6.79
N THR A 167 -11.42 29.76 -7.23
CA THR A 167 -11.80 30.28 -8.53
C THR A 167 -11.16 29.48 -9.64
N ALA A 168 -11.99 28.89 -10.52
CA ALA A 168 -11.51 28.12 -11.65
C ALA A 168 -10.65 28.98 -12.58
N SER A 169 -9.51 28.46 -13.01
CA SER A 169 -8.68 29.09 -14.04
C SER A 169 -9.43 29.17 -15.38
N LEU A 170 -9.24 30.27 -16.11
CA LEU A 170 -9.77 30.42 -17.47
C LEU A 170 -8.98 29.61 -18.51
N THR A 171 -7.82 29.09 -18.15
CA THR A 171 -6.98 28.25 -19.01
C THR A 171 -6.67 26.92 -18.34
N SER A 172 -6.59 25.85 -19.13
CA SER A 172 -6.12 24.54 -18.70
C SER A 172 -4.59 24.37 -18.84
N GLY A 173 -3.91 25.32 -19.50
CA GLY A 173 -2.46 25.26 -19.72
C GLY A 173 -1.68 25.55 -18.44
N GLN A 174 -0.64 24.75 -18.19
CA GLN A 174 0.26 24.90 -17.07
C GLN A 174 1.71 25.01 -17.55
N ILE A 175 2.55 25.74 -16.83
CA ILE A 175 3.97 25.92 -17.14
C ILE A 175 4.78 25.33 -16.01
N TYR A 176 5.74 24.48 -16.35
CA TYR A 176 6.63 23.83 -15.40
C TYR A 176 8.09 24.16 -15.73
N ASP A 177 8.82 24.68 -14.76
CA ASP A 177 10.26 24.98 -14.89
C ASP A 177 11.15 23.89 -14.27
N SER A 178 10.53 22.90 -13.62
CA SER A 178 11.22 21.78 -12.98
C SER A 178 10.33 20.52 -12.95
N ASN A 179 10.93 19.35 -12.86
CA ASN A 179 10.22 18.11 -12.58
C ASN A 179 9.95 17.99 -11.06
N TYR A 180 8.80 17.38 -10.64
CA TYR A 180 7.92 16.65 -11.57
C TYR A 180 7.00 17.60 -12.35
N ILE A 181 6.51 17.12 -13.49
CA ILE A 181 5.32 17.63 -14.16
C ILE A 181 4.08 16.92 -13.61
N ARG A 182 4.21 15.62 -13.42
CA ARG A 182 3.17 14.71 -12.94
C ARG A 182 3.81 13.66 -12.04
N HIS A 183 3.01 13.02 -11.20
CA HIS A 183 3.50 11.93 -10.35
C HIS A 183 2.38 10.92 -10.12
N TRP A 184 2.69 9.66 -10.31
CA TRP A 184 1.82 8.51 -10.16
C TRP A 184 0.60 8.54 -11.08
N ASN A 185 -0.40 9.38 -10.80
CA ASN A 185 -1.65 9.52 -11.55
C ASN A 185 -2.18 10.96 -11.65
N VAL A 186 -1.44 11.94 -11.15
CA VAL A 186 -1.88 13.34 -11.12
C VAL A 186 -0.83 14.26 -11.74
N TYR A 187 -1.28 15.32 -12.41
CA TYR A 187 -0.44 16.46 -12.72
C TYR A 187 -0.28 17.33 -11.48
N LEU A 188 0.95 17.78 -11.23
CA LEU A 188 1.23 18.59 -10.05
C LEU A 188 0.66 20.00 -10.19
N THR A 189 0.00 20.44 -9.14
CA THR A 189 -0.48 21.81 -8.94
C THR A 189 0.49 22.59 -8.03
N PRO A 190 0.31 23.90 -7.82
CA PRO A 190 1.12 24.65 -6.87
C PRO A 190 0.94 24.24 -5.42
N GLU A 191 -0.23 23.71 -5.06
CA GLU A 191 -0.58 23.31 -3.70
C GLU A 191 0.24 22.10 -3.25
N ARG A 192 0.55 22.03 -1.96
CA ARG A 192 1.26 20.90 -1.33
C ARG A 192 0.59 20.55 -0.01
N TYR A 193 0.60 19.26 0.32
CA TYR A 193 0.11 18.84 1.63
C TYR A 193 0.92 19.46 2.76
N ALA A 194 0.21 19.92 3.77
CA ALA A 194 0.79 20.46 5.00
C ALA A 194 0.04 19.93 6.22
N ILE A 195 0.72 19.94 7.36
CA ILE A 195 0.12 19.60 8.65
C ILE A 195 -0.35 20.90 9.31
N PHE A 196 -1.56 20.85 9.84
CA PHE A 196 -2.18 21.97 10.56
C PHE A 196 -2.41 21.57 12.02
N GLY A 197 -1.88 22.39 12.93
CA GLY A 197 -2.08 22.23 14.37
C GLY A 197 -3.31 23.01 14.85
N GLY A 198 -4.14 22.36 15.67
CA GLY A 198 -5.32 22.93 16.28
C GLY A 198 -5.47 22.57 17.75
N LYS A 199 -6.25 23.36 18.51
CA LYS A 199 -6.50 23.15 19.91
C LYS A 199 -7.99 23.25 20.22
N LEU A 200 -8.51 22.25 20.96
CA LEU A 200 -9.82 22.31 21.60
C LEU A 200 -9.63 22.63 23.09
N SER A 201 -10.13 23.78 23.52
CA SER A 201 -10.06 24.22 24.91
C SER A 201 -11.21 23.65 25.73
N LEU A 202 -10.91 23.03 26.86
CA LEU A 202 -11.92 22.50 27.78
C LEU A 202 -12.67 23.66 28.46
N GLY A 203 -13.95 23.76 28.21
CA GLY A 203 -14.82 24.74 28.83
C GLY A 203 -14.93 24.57 30.37
N LYS A 204 -14.95 25.68 31.09
CA LYS A 204 -15.20 25.67 32.55
C LYS A 204 -16.68 25.29 32.82
N SER A 205 -16.89 24.26 33.63
CA SER A 205 -18.24 23.88 34.07
C SER A 205 -18.88 25.03 34.85
N HIS A 206 -19.95 25.61 34.31
CA HIS A 206 -20.77 26.58 35.00
C HIS A 206 -22.06 25.87 35.49
N GLY A 207 -22.15 25.68 36.80
CA GLY A 207 -23.39 25.25 37.45
C GLY A 207 -23.85 23.83 37.19
N GLY A 208 -23.35 22.85 37.92
CA GLY A 208 -24.01 21.57 38.21
C GLY A 208 -24.23 20.58 37.08
N SER A 209 -23.94 20.90 35.83
CA SER A 209 -24.01 19.95 34.72
C SER A 209 -22.63 19.34 34.48
N GLN A 210 -22.52 18.01 34.58
CA GLN A 210 -21.24 17.28 34.38
C GLN A 210 -20.83 17.11 32.89
N LYS A 211 -21.53 17.72 31.93
CA LYS A 211 -21.21 17.58 30.51
C LYS A 211 -20.05 18.53 30.18
N ARG A 212 -18.87 17.98 29.92
CA ARG A 212 -17.72 18.72 29.43
C ARG A 212 -18.02 19.23 28.00
N SER A 213 -17.68 20.47 27.74
CA SER A 213 -17.78 21.07 26.42
C SER A 213 -16.40 21.54 25.99
N TYR A 214 -16.10 21.37 24.71
CA TYR A 214 -14.88 21.89 24.10
C TYR A 214 -15.23 23.08 23.20
N SER A 215 -14.34 24.06 23.13
CA SER A 215 -14.41 25.17 22.17
C SER A 215 -13.17 25.17 21.29
N PHE A 216 -13.36 25.41 19.99
CA PHE A 216 -12.30 25.59 19.03
C PHE A 216 -12.02 27.08 18.85
N GLU A 217 -10.84 27.54 19.28
CA GLU A 217 -10.47 28.95 19.23
C GLU A 217 -9.10 29.08 18.54
N GLY A 218 -8.92 30.16 17.79
CA GLY A 218 -7.63 30.53 17.18
C GLY A 218 -7.34 29.89 15.82
N GLY A 219 -8.27 29.09 15.28
CA GLY A 219 -8.10 28.44 13.95
C GLY A 219 -6.99 27.41 13.87
N LEU A 220 -6.80 26.84 12.69
CA LEU A 220 -5.71 25.93 12.37
C LEU A 220 -4.47 26.70 11.91
N LYS A 221 -3.27 26.21 12.27
CA LYS A 221 -2.00 26.78 11.84
C LYS A 221 -1.18 25.76 11.07
N ASN A 222 -0.74 26.15 9.88
CA ASN A 222 0.21 25.38 9.10
C ASN A 222 1.58 25.37 9.81
N ILE A 223 1.99 24.22 10.34
CA ILE A 223 3.21 24.08 11.13
C ILE A 223 4.47 23.78 10.28
N LEU A 224 4.33 23.65 8.95
CA LEU A 224 5.44 23.50 8.02
C LEU A 224 6.01 24.87 7.59
N LEU A 225 5.35 25.98 7.90
CA LEU A 225 5.80 27.30 7.52
C LEU A 225 7.19 27.60 8.10
N GLY A 226 8.07 28.17 7.26
CA GLY A 226 9.43 28.53 7.63
C GLY A 226 10.46 27.39 7.51
N VAL A 227 10.07 26.18 7.12
CA VAL A 227 11.05 25.17 6.69
C VAL A 227 11.72 25.67 5.42
N ASN A 228 13.04 25.85 5.47
CA ASN A 228 13.80 26.41 4.35
C ASN A 228 13.81 25.43 3.17
N ALA A 229 13.27 25.85 2.04
CA ALA A 229 13.22 25.09 0.79
C ALA A 229 14.10 25.81 -0.25
N THR A 230 15.17 25.18 -0.68
CA THR A 230 16.07 25.70 -1.73
C THR A 230 15.75 25.13 -3.10
N VAL A 231 15.33 23.85 -3.17
CA VAL A 231 14.99 23.14 -4.40
C VAL A 231 13.59 22.53 -4.32
N THR A 232 13.30 21.78 -3.25
CA THR A 232 12.02 21.11 -3.06
C THR A 232 11.24 21.73 -1.92
N ARG A 233 10.00 22.16 -2.20
CA ARG A 233 9.08 22.70 -1.19
C ARG A 233 8.69 21.58 -0.19
N PRO A 234 8.60 21.90 1.13
CA PRO A 234 8.12 20.95 2.13
C PRO A 234 6.72 20.44 1.81
N GLU A 235 6.51 19.14 2.00
CA GLU A 235 5.24 18.47 1.78
C GLU A 235 5.11 17.33 2.79
N THR A 236 4.02 17.34 3.57
CA THR A 236 3.70 16.28 4.53
C THR A 236 2.18 16.13 4.63
N PRO A 237 1.62 14.98 4.37
CA PRO A 237 2.24 13.70 3.96
C PRO A 237 2.96 13.76 2.61
N VAL A 238 4.02 12.97 2.47
CA VAL A 238 4.83 12.92 1.24
C VAL A 238 4.12 12.10 0.17
N GLN A 239 3.63 12.77 -0.86
CA GLN A 239 2.92 12.10 -1.95
C GLN A 239 3.84 11.25 -2.84
N PRO A 240 3.32 10.16 -3.48
CA PRO A 240 1.90 9.80 -3.62
C PRO A 240 1.37 8.88 -2.51
N PHE A 241 2.21 8.27 -1.68
CA PHE A 241 1.82 7.24 -0.72
C PHE A 241 1.88 7.66 0.74
N GLY A 242 2.28 8.91 1.01
CA GLY A 242 2.30 9.44 2.36
C GLY A 242 0.91 9.58 2.98
N GLY A 243 0.84 9.41 4.29
CA GLY A 243 -0.37 9.50 5.08
C GLY A 243 -0.08 9.97 6.51
N ASP A 244 -0.98 9.66 7.43
CA ASP A 244 -0.82 9.97 8.86
C ASP A 244 0.39 9.24 9.50
N GLY A 245 0.97 8.27 8.79
CA GLY A 245 2.23 7.61 9.12
C GLY A 245 3.44 8.54 9.11
N ASP A 246 3.38 9.65 8.35
CA ASP A 246 4.49 10.58 8.12
C ASP A 246 4.69 11.62 9.23
N TYR A 247 3.81 11.65 10.22
CA TYR A 247 3.92 12.54 11.37
C TYR A 247 3.38 11.89 12.65
N ASP A 248 3.75 12.47 13.79
CA ASP A 248 3.27 12.07 15.11
C ASP A 248 3.29 13.23 16.09
N ILE A 249 2.36 13.24 17.04
CA ILE A 249 2.29 14.25 18.11
C ILE A 249 2.82 13.68 19.42
N SER A 250 3.66 14.46 20.12
CA SER A 250 4.22 14.03 21.41
C SER A 250 3.12 13.74 22.45
N PRO A 251 3.35 12.81 23.41
CA PRO A 251 2.33 12.47 24.42
C PRO A 251 1.88 13.62 25.30
N ASP A 252 2.63 14.70 25.38
CA ASP A 252 2.22 15.94 26.08
C ASP A 252 1.50 16.95 25.18
N GLY A 253 1.35 16.62 23.87
CA GLY A 253 0.69 17.42 22.86
C GLY A 253 1.45 18.66 22.41
N ARG A 254 2.73 18.85 22.78
CA ARG A 254 3.45 20.12 22.55
C ARG A 254 4.31 20.14 21.31
N THR A 255 4.78 18.97 20.88
CA THR A 255 5.73 18.85 19.76
C THR A 255 5.19 17.88 18.73
N VAL A 256 5.30 18.24 17.46
CA VAL A 256 5.01 17.37 16.32
C VAL A 256 6.31 16.93 15.68
N ALA A 257 6.46 15.65 15.44
CA ALA A 257 7.48 15.10 14.57
C ALA A 257 6.87 14.85 13.19
N PHE A 258 7.54 15.22 12.10
CA PHE A 258 7.08 14.98 10.75
C PHE A 258 8.26 14.74 9.81
N LEU A 259 7.99 14.10 8.68
CA LEU A 259 8.99 13.97 7.61
C LEU A 259 8.57 14.78 6.39
N THR A 260 9.56 15.25 5.64
CA THR A 260 9.38 15.84 4.30
C THR A 260 10.58 15.51 3.42
N LYS A 261 10.41 15.55 2.09
CA LYS A 261 11.53 15.39 1.14
C LYS A 261 12.66 16.37 1.46
N ALA A 262 13.89 15.94 1.19
CA ALA A 262 15.07 16.79 1.38
C ALA A 262 14.92 18.11 0.61
N PRO A 263 14.88 19.27 1.28
CA PRO A 263 14.55 20.55 0.62
C PRO A 263 15.66 21.03 -0.33
N GLU A 264 16.87 20.54 -0.17
CA GLU A 264 18.03 20.82 -1.01
C GLU A 264 18.20 19.94 -2.25
N LEU A 265 17.38 18.88 -2.41
CA LEU A 265 17.46 17.90 -3.50
C LEU A 265 16.19 17.92 -4.36
N SER A 266 16.34 17.63 -5.65
CA SER A 266 15.21 17.39 -6.56
C SER A 266 14.49 16.12 -6.19
N LYS A 267 13.20 16.17 -5.88
CA LYS A 267 12.40 14.99 -5.53
C LYS A 267 12.16 14.02 -6.70
N ALA A 268 12.44 14.44 -7.93
CA ALA A 268 12.36 13.56 -9.10
C ALA A 268 13.62 12.68 -9.27
N ASN A 269 14.75 13.10 -8.72
CA ASN A 269 16.04 12.43 -8.85
C ASN A 269 16.49 11.73 -7.56
N TYR A 270 15.86 12.07 -6.42
CA TYR A 270 16.29 11.60 -5.11
C TYR A 270 15.12 11.17 -4.24
N THR A 271 15.31 10.04 -3.54
CA THR A 271 14.34 9.51 -2.58
C THR A 271 14.45 10.17 -1.20
N ALA A 272 15.56 10.83 -0.89
CA ALA A 272 15.90 11.37 0.41
C ALA A 272 14.78 12.19 1.06
N SER A 273 14.55 11.95 2.35
CA SER A 273 13.62 12.69 3.20
C SER A 273 14.14 12.76 4.63
N TYR A 274 13.79 13.85 5.34
CA TYR A 274 14.29 14.07 6.69
C TYR A 274 13.15 14.31 7.69
N ILE A 275 13.42 13.99 8.93
CA ILE A 275 12.51 14.18 10.06
C ILE A 275 12.79 15.52 10.72
N TYR A 276 11.73 16.19 11.11
CA TYR A 276 11.73 17.49 11.78
C TYR A 276 10.91 17.45 13.05
N LEU A 277 11.27 18.30 14.01
CA LEU A 277 10.49 18.62 15.20
C LEU A 277 10.02 20.06 15.14
N VAL A 278 8.75 20.30 15.48
CA VAL A 278 8.14 21.63 15.50
C VAL A 278 7.18 21.74 16.68
N PRO A 279 7.06 22.92 17.34
CA PRO A 279 5.99 23.13 18.30
C PRO A 279 4.64 22.98 17.63
N HIS A 280 3.70 22.30 18.31
CA HIS A 280 2.34 22.05 17.81
C HIS A 280 1.61 23.33 17.36
N ASP A 281 1.88 24.45 18.01
CA ASP A 281 1.27 25.75 17.72
C ASP A 281 1.98 26.56 16.63
N GLY A 282 3.04 26.01 16.02
CA GLY A 282 3.84 26.70 15.01
C GLY A 282 4.60 27.94 15.53
N SER A 283 4.80 28.07 16.85
CA SER A 283 5.44 29.21 17.47
C SER A 283 6.95 29.34 17.17
N LYS A 284 7.55 28.29 16.63
CA LYS A 284 8.95 28.26 16.18
C LYS A 284 9.06 27.46 14.87
N VAL A 285 10.09 27.80 14.08
CA VAL A 285 10.43 27.04 12.89
C VAL A 285 10.88 25.63 13.26
N ALA A 286 10.53 24.65 12.41
CA ALA A 286 10.90 23.25 12.58
C ALA A 286 12.42 23.04 12.56
N VAL A 287 12.89 22.12 13.39
CA VAL A 287 14.31 21.76 13.54
C VAL A 287 14.53 20.33 13.02
N ARG A 288 15.53 20.15 12.17
CA ARG A 288 15.89 18.86 11.57
C ARG A 288 16.47 17.91 12.60
N VAL A 289 15.98 16.65 12.62
CA VAL A 289 16.47 15.57 13.49
C VAL A 289 17.61 14.81 12.83
N ASN A 290 17.47 14.48 11.55
CA ASN A 290 18.41 13.68 10.78
C ASN A 290 18.77 14.35 9.43
N GLY A 291 19.69 13.72 8.69
CA GLY A 291 20.23 14.29 7.46
C GLY A 291 21.48 15.13 7.69
N PRO A 292 21.97 15.87 6.67
CA PRO A 292 23.22 16.63 6.75
C PRO A 292 23.26 17.63 7.90
N ASN A 293 24.43 17.74 8.56
CA ASN A 293 24.70 18.69 9.64
C ASN A 293 23.86 18.45 10.93
N THR A 294 23.40 17.21 11.15
CA THR A 294 22.74 16.77 12.39
C THR A 294 23.63 15.82 13.19
N SER A 295 23.10 15.26 14.30
CA SER A 295 23.77 14.21 15.07
C SER A 295 23.59 12.81 14.49
N ALA A 296 22.79 12.65 13.42
CA ALA A 296 22.60 11.37 12.75
C ALA A 296 23.89 10.88 12.06
N PRO A 297 24.06 9.57 11.85
CA PRO A 297 25.19 9.04 11.07
C PRO A 297 25.27 9.69 9.69
N ARG A 298 26.51 9.93 9.22
CA ARG A 298 26.75 10.69 7.97
C ARG A 298 26.33 9.94 6.70
N ASP A 299 26.27 8.61 6.75
CA ASP A 299 25.85 7.71 5.70
C ASP A 299 24.33 7.50 5.66
N ALA A 300 23.61 7.84 6.72
CA ALA A 300 22.16 7.73 6.80
C ALA A 300 21.51 9.00 6.27
N GLN A 301 21.33 9.12 4.95
CA GLN A 301 20.80 10.33 4.30
C GLN A 301 19.65 10.06 3.32
N GLY A 302 19.20 8.81 3.23
CA GLY A 302 18.12 8.39 2.35
C GLY A 302 16.74 8.72 2.85
N ALA A 303 15.75 7.98 2.35
CA ALA A 303 14.36 8.18 2.73
C ALA A 303 14.14 7.83 4.20
N SER A 304 13.42 8.72 4.92
CA SER A 304 12.97 8.51 6.29
C SER A 304 11.51 8.09 6.32
N GLY A 305 11.08 7.37 7.37
CA GLY A 305 9.68 6.96 7.53
C GLY A 305 9.30 6.72 8.99
N SER A 306 8.00 6.63 9.22
CA SER A 306 7.41 6.17 10.48
C SER A 306 7.92 6.86 11.75
N PRO A 307 7.97 8.19 11.86
CA PRO A 307 8.35 8.86 13.11
C PRO A 307 7.32 8.55 14.21
N ARG A 308 7.79 8.04 15.38
CA ARG A 308 6.91 7.67 16.50
C ARG A 308 7.51 8.09 17.83
N TRP A 309 6.75 8.89 18.57
CA TRP A 309 7.12 9.28 19.93
C TRP A 309 7.01 8.09 20.90
N SER A 310 7.99 7.98 21.79
CA SER A 310 7.87 7.06 22.92
C SER A 310 6.78 7.54 23.89
N PRO A 311 6.05 6.64 24.57
CA PRO A 311 5.02 6.99 25.54
C PRO A 311 5.51 7.92 26.68
N ASP A 312 6.78 7.86 27.03
CA ASP A 312 7.40 8.77 28.02
C ASP A 312 7.73 10.18 27.48
N GLY A 313 7.55 10.40 26.16
CA GLY A 313 7.79 11.68 25.47
C GLY A 313 9.26 12.09 25.36
N LYS A 314 10.20 11.19 25.66
CA LYS A 314 11.65 11.50 25.72
C LYS A 314 12.43 11.05 24.49
N LYS A 315 11.81 10.22 23.65
CA LYS A 315 12.47 9.62 22.50
C LYS A 315 11.55 9.64 21.28
N LEU A 316 12.16 9.73 20.11
CA LEU A 316 11.51 9.55 18.82
C LEU A 316 12.20 8.39 18.10
N ALA A 317 11.44 7.36 17.73
CA ALA A 317 11.92 6.30 16.85
C ALA A 317 11.51 6.57 15.41
N TYR A 318 12.32 6.17 14.44
CA TYR A 318 12.03 6.28 13.03
C TYR A 318 12.84 5.26 12.22
N ILE A 319 12.48 5.07 10.96
CA ILE A 319 13.25 4.30 9.98
C ILE A 319 13.92 5.26 9.01
N GLN A 320 15.07 4.86 8.45
CA GLN A 320 15.79 5.62 7.43
C GLN A 320 16.70 4.72 6.61
N GLN A 321 16.81 5.03 5.32
CA GLN A 321 17.74 4.43 4.36
C GLN A 321 19.08 5.18 4.36
N ASP A 322 20.14 4.53 3.85
CA ASP A 322 21.44 5.16 3.66
C ASP A 322 21.49 5.93 2.33
N GLY A 323 21.03 5.30 1.24
CA GLY A 323 21.11 5.84 -0.12
C GLY A 323 20.08 6.94 -0.40
N ILE A 324 20.51 8.00 -1.09
CA ILE A 324 19.67 9.17 -1.39
C ILE A 324 18.83 9.02 -2.67
N SER A 325 19.03 7.95 -3.45
CA SER A 325 18.38 7.73 -4.76
C SER A 325 17.98 6.29 -5.02
N TYR A 326 17.83 5.48 -3.98
CA TYR A 326 17.40 4.08 -4.08
C TYR A 326 16.18 3.81 -3.21
N GLU A 327 15.00 3.63 -3.81
CA GLU A 327 13.76 3.43 -3.04
C GLU A 327 13.70 2.09 -2.30
N SER A 328 14.41 1.07 -2.78
CA SER A 328 14.44 -0.27 -2.19
C SER A 328 15.71 -0.54 -1.35
N ASP A 329 16.45 0.53 -1.02
CA ASP A 329 17.50 0.45 -0.01
C ASP A 329 16.92 0.03 1.34
N ARG A 330 17.74 -0.65 2.13
CA ARG A 330 17.31 -1.20 3.41
C ARG A 330 16.96 -0.10 4.42
N ASN A 331 15.72 -0.10 4.90
CA ASN A 331 15.32 0.69 6.04
C ASN A 331 16.05 0.20 7.31
N LYS A 332 16.65 1.12 8.04
CA LYS A 332 17.32 0.89 9.32
C LYS A 332 16.60 1.61 10.44
N LEU A 333 16.76 1.11 11.67
CA LEU A 333 16.11 1.67 12.85
C LEU A 333 16.98 2.71 13.55
N TYR A 334 16.37 3.83 13.90
CA TYR A 334 17.01 4.91 14.64
C TYR A 334 16.14 5.37 15.80
N VAL A 335 16.79 5.81 16.88
CA VAL A 335 16.14 6.45 18.03
C VAL A 335 16.87 7.75 18.35
N ALA A 336 16.12 8.84 18.37
CA ALA A 336 16.56 10.15 18.82
C ALA A 336 16.13 10.36 20.27
N ALA A 337 17.07 10.64 21.17
CA ALA A 337 16.78 11.23 22.48
C ALA A 337 16.44 12.71 22.27
N VAL A 338 15.29 13.14 22.78
CA VAL A 338 14.73 14.48 22.49
C VAL A 338 14.61 15.30 23.78
N ASP A 339 15.06 16.56 23.71
CA ASP A 339 14.86 17.58 24.73
C ASP A 339 14.42 18.89 24.04
N GLY A 340 13.13 19.24 24.18
CA GLY A 340 12.52 20.33 23.43
C GLY A 340 12.56 20.07 21.91
N LEU A 341 13.32 20.88 21.16
CA LEU A 341 13.55 20.69 19.73
C LEU A 341 14.96 20.17 19.41
N THR A 342 15.78 19.90 20.42
CA THR A 342 17.10 19.29 20.22
C THR A 342 17.03 17.78 20.29
N SER A 343 17.88 17.11 19.50
CA SER A 343 17.89 15.67 19.41
C SER A 343 19.30 15.11 19.31
N LYS A 344 19.48 13.88 19.83
CA LYS A 344 20.69 13.07 19.65
C LYS A 344 20.31 11.69 19.15
N VAL A 345 20.72 11.38 17.93
CA VAL A 345 20.36 10.14 17.22
C VAL A 345 21.32 9.00 17.58
N SER A 346 20.77 7.80 17.70
CA SER A 346 21.49 6.53 17.86
C SER A 346 20.89 5.47 16.93
N THR A 347 21.72 4.54 16.46
CA THR A 347 21.31 3.36 15.71
C THR A 347 20.75 2.28 16.62
N VAL A 348 19.88 1.42 16.10
CA VAL A 348 19.29 0.28 16.81
C VAL A 348 19.36 -0.96 15.92
N ALA A 349 19.97 -2.05 16.41
CA ALA A 349 20.13 -3.32 15.69
C ALA A 349 20.62 -3.12 14.23
N HIS A 350 21.63 -2.29 14.04
CA HIS A 350 22.03 -1.75 12.73
C HIS A 350 22.41 -2.83 11.70
N ASP A 351 22.96 -3.97 12.16
CA ASP A 351 23.38 -5.07 11.30
C ASP A 351 22.25 -6.05 10.96
N TRP A 352 21.04 -5.80 11.47
CA TRP A 352 19.89 -6.65 11.16
C TRP A 352 19.52 -6.52 9.68
N ASP A 353 19.75 -7.58 8.90
CA ASP A 353 19.50 -7.63 7.46
C ASP A 353 18.02 -7.89 7.14
N SER A 354 17.18 -6.92 7.48
CA SER A 354 15.77 -6.86 7.17
C SER A 354 15.36 -5.40 7.01
N SER A 355 14.31 -5.11 6.28
CA SER A 355 13.86 -3.75 5.99
C SER A 355 12.56 -3.43 6.75
N PRO A 356 12.61 -2.77 7.93
CA PRO A 356 11.43 -2.31 8.64
C PRO A 356 10.51 -1.44 7.77
N SER A 357 9.20 -1.68 7.84
CA SER A 357 8.18 -0.86 7.15
C SER A 357 7.42 0.07 8.09
N SER A 358 7.23 -0.35 9.35
CA SER A 358 6.60 0.47 10.39
C SER A 358 7.05 0.06 11.78
N LEU A 359 6.83 0.95 12.75
CA LEU A 359 7.20 0.68 14.14
C LEU A 359 6.22 1.32 15.13
N LYS A 360 6.12 0.74 16.33
CA LYS A 360 5.41 1.31 17.49
C LYS A 360 6.20 1.00 18.76
N TRP A 361 6.05 1.83 19.78
CA TRP A 361 6.70 1.63 21.07
C TRP A 361 5.91 0.69 21.96
N SER A 362 6.62 -0.05 22.82
CA SER A 362 5.97 -0.67 23.99
C SER A 362 5.48 0.39 24.98
N PRO A 363 4.40 0.13 25.75
CA PRO A 363 3.87 1.08 26.70
C PRO A 363 4.87 1.57 27.76
N ASP A 364 5.88 0.77 28.10
CA ASP A 364 6.96 1.11 29.03
C ASP A 364 8.13 1.88 28.39
N SER A 365 8.06 2.21 27.10
CA SER A 365 9.09 2.92 26.34
C SER A 365 10.45 2.19 26.25
N LYS A 366 10.48 0.86 26.41
CA LYS A 366 11.72 0.08 26.43
C LYS A 366 11.98 -0.73 25.16
N ASN A 367 10.92 -1.06 24.41
CA ASN A 367 11.04 -1.84 23.21
C ASN A 367 10.35 -1.15 22.03
N LEU A 368 10.88 -1.40 20.84
CA LEU A 368 10.23 -1.17 19.56
C LEU A 368 9.58 -2.46 19.10
N TRP A 369 8.34 -2.38 18.68
CA TRP A 369 7.66 -3.40 17.93
C TRP A 369 7.67 -2.98 16.47
N VAL A 370 8.18 -3.84 15.60
CA VAL A 370 8.57 -3.47 14.25
C VAL A 370 7.96 -4.44 13.26
N ALA A 371 7.25 -3.90 12.28
CA ALA A 371 6.81 -4.67 11.11
C ALA A 371 7.95 -4.73 10.10
N SER A 372 8.27 -5.91 9.62
CA SER A 372 9.23 -6.12 8.55
C SER A 372 8.87 -7.38 7.77
N GLU A 373 9.18 -7.39 6.49
CA GLU A 373 8.94 -8.54 5.65
C GLU A 373 10.00 -9.61 5.84
N LEU A 374 9.57 -10.87 5.90
CA LEU A 374 10.42 -12.06 5.96
C LEU A 374 9.80 -13.16 5.11
N HIS A 375 10.48 -13.57 4.04
CA HIS A 375 10.03 -14.60 3.10
C HIS A 375 8.64 -14.30 2.53
N ALA A 376 8.49 -13.12 1.93
CA ALA A 376 7.27 -12.61 1.29
C ALA A 376 6.02 -12.57 2.22
N SER A 377 6.24 -12.39 3.53
CA SER A 377 5.19 -12.21 4.53
C SER A 377 5.62 -11.14 5.54
N THR A 378 4.81 -10.10 5.69
CA THR A 378 5.06 -9.08 6.72
C THR A 378 4.81 -9.66 8.10
N ARG A 379 5.82 -9.55 8.98
CA ARG A 379 5.82 -10.11 10.33
C ARG A 379 6.14 -9.06 11.37
N LEU A 380 5.84 -9.36 12.62
CA LEU A 380 6.08 -8.50 13.77
C LEU A 380 7.30 -8.96 14.54
N PHE A 381 8.20 -8.03 14.83
CA PHE A 381 9.44 -8.25 15.61
C PHE A 381 9.45 -7.36 16.85
N ILE A 382 10.21 -7.77 17.88
CA ILE A 382 10.44 -6.99 19.08
C ILE A 382 11.93 -6.74 19.28
N ILE A 383 12.29 -5.49 19.58
CA ILE A 383 13.69 -5.02 19.64
C ILE A 383 13.82 -4.03 20.81
N PRO A 384 14.76 -4.18 21.75
CA PRO A 384 15.08 -3.13 22.70
C PRO A 384 15.48 -1.82 22.00
N TYR A 385 14.98 -0.67 22.47
CA TYR A 385 15.23 0.62 21.79
C TYR A 385 16.73 1.00 21.74
N ASN A 386 17.55 0.40 22.55
CA ASN A 386 19.00 0.60 22.64
C ASN A 386 19.78 -0.67 22.27
N ALA A 387 19.20 -1.54 21.46
CA ALA A 387 19.86 -2.77 21.02
C ALA A 387 21.17 -2.47 20.29
N GLU A 388 22.20 -3.25 20.59
CA GLU A 388 23.49 -3.18 19.91
C GLU A 388 23.37 -3.56 18.43
N SER A 389 24.34 -3.15 17.61
CA SER A 389 24.35 -3.40 16.16
C SER A 389 24.08 -4.85 15.78
N SER A 390 24.73 -5.79 16.45
CA SER A 390 24.62 -7.24 16.19
C SER A 390 23.37 -7.91 16.78
N PHE A 391 22.45 -7.16 17.39
CA PHE A 391 21.23 -7.74 17.95
C PHE A 391 20.35 -8.35 16.87
N VAL A 392 19.93 -9.61 17.06
CA VAL A 392 19.02 -10.31 16.15
C VAL A 392 17.61 -10.26 16.73
N PRO A 393 16.67 -9.55 16.07
CA PRO A 393 15.28 -9.44 16.52
C PRO A 393 14.55 -10.76 16.54
N LYS A 394 13.66 -10.93 17.52
CA LYS A 394 12.80 -12.11 17.62
C LYS A 394 11.50 -11.87 16.86
N ASN A 395 11.17 -12.79 15.98
CA ASN A 395 9.87 -12.82 15.32
C ASN A 395 8.76 -13.17 16.33
N VAL A 396 7.66 -12.46 16.27
CA VAL A 396 6.48 -12.62 17.14
C VAL A 396 5.36 -13.38 16.42
N THR A 397 5.10 -13.07 15.13
CA THR A 397 3.99 -13.63 14.35
C THR A 397 4.46 -14.75 13.44
N GLY A 398 3.57 -15.72 13.12
CA GLY A 398 3.86 -16.83 12.19
C GLY A 398 3.80 -16.42 10.72
N PRO A 399 4.13 -17.36 9.79
CA PRO A 399 4.10 -17.13 8.34
C PRO A 399 2.72 -17.31 7.71
N ASP A 400 1.71 -17.72 8.45
CA ASP A 400 0.38 -18.10 7.98
C ASP A 400 -0.58 -16.91 7.78
N THR A 401 -0.12 -15.71 8.07
CA THR A 401 -0.80 -14.44 7.78
C THR A 401 0.23 -13.36 7.50
N SER A 402 -0.12 -12.40 6.64
CA SER A 402 0.69 -11.19 6.38
C SER A 402 0.09 -10.02 7.17
N LEU A 403 0.91 -9.41 8.03
CA LEU A 403 0.51 -8.30 8.89
C LEU A 403 0.22 -7.04 8.05
N SER A 404 -0.90 -6.38 8.32
CA SER A 404 -1.25 -5.07 7.76
C SER A 404 -0.95 -3.94 8.74
N ASP A 405 -1.29 -4.13 10.03
CA ASP A 405 -0.98 -3.20 11.12
C ASP A 405 -1.07 -3.92 12.47
N PHE A 406 -0.64 -3.26 13.54
CA PHE A 406 -0.69 -3.80 14.90
C PHE A 406 -0.84 -2.69 15.94
N ALA A 407 -1.34 -3.03 17.11
CA ALA A 407 -1.34 -2.16 18.30
C ALA A 407 -0.76 -2.92 19.49
N ILE A 408 -0.05 -2.23 20.37
CA ILE A 408 0.52 -2.85 21.58
C ILE A 408 -0.38 -2.55 22.75
N LEU A 409 -0.91 -3.61 23.36
CA LEU A 409 -1.80 -3.54 24.49
C LEU A 409 -1.04 -3.28 25.81
N PRO A 410 -1.67 -2.66 26.82
CA PRO A 410 -1.04 -2.42 28.13
C PRO A 410 -0.52 -3.69 28.82
N ASN A 411 -1.10 -4.85 28.54
CA ASN A 411 -0.66 -6.14 29.06
C ASN A 411 0.49 -6.79 28.28
N GLY A 412 1.07 -6.09 27.28
CA GLY A 412 2.21 -6.54 26.50
C GLY A 412 1.85 -7.45 25.31
N TYR A 413 0.58 -7.75 25.06
CA TYR A 413 0.17 -8.41 23.82
C TYR A 413 0.16 -7.42 22.65
N ALA A 414 0.37 -7.91 21.43
CA ALA A 414 0.00 -7.20 20.23
C ALA A 414 -1.42 -7.58 19.81
N LEU A 415 -2.27 -6.61 19.49
CA LEU A 415 -3.42 -6.81 18.63
C LEU A 415 -2.95 -6.63 17.20
N VAL A 416 -3.08 -7.66 16.39
CA VAL A 416 -2.60 -7.73 15.01
C VAL A 416 -3.78 -7.70 14.07
N SER A 417 -3.72 -6.82 13.07
CA SER A 417 -4.56 -6.81 11.89
C SER A 417 -3.75 -7.40 10.73
N ALA A 418 -4.26 -8.43 10.07
CA ALA A 418 -3.55 -9.15 9.03
C ALA A 418 -4.49 -9.65 7.93
N THR A 419 -3.90 -10.15 6.84
CA THR A 419 -4.59 -10.82 5.73
C THR A 419 -3.91 -12.14 5.37
N ALA A 420 -4.60 -12.96 4.59
CA ALA A 420 -4.04 -14.13 3.92
C ALA A 420 -4.89 -14.43 2.67
N SER A 421 -4.43 -15.26 1.77
CA SER A 421 -5.20 -15.62 0.56
C SER A 421 -6.58 -16.25 0.85
N TRP A 422 -6.78 -16.74 2.06
CA TRP A 422 -8.04 -17.35 2.52
C TRP A 422 -8.94 -16.42 3.33
N THR A 423 -8.49 -15.20 3.66
CA THR A 423 -9.28 -14.20 4.40
C THR A 423 -8.81 -12.77 4.10
N SER A 424 -9.75 -11.88 3.79
CA SER A 424 -9.47 -10.47 3.50
C SER A 424 -9.09 -9.66 4.75
N SER A 425 -9.45 -10.14 5.94
CA SER A 425 -9.12 -9.51 7.22
C SER A 425 -9.19 -10.52 8.36
N ILE A 426 -8.20 -10.48 9.23
CA ILE A 426 -8.16 -11.25 10.48
C ILE A 426 -7.60 -10.39 11.60
N PHE A 427 -8.26 -10.38 12.76
CA PHE A 427 -7.77 -9.75 13.99
C PHE A 427 -7.45 -10.82 15.01
N TYR A 428 -6.27 -10.74 15.60
CA TYR A 428 -5.85 -11.67 16.66
C TYR A 428 -4.93 -11.02 17.67
N THR A 429 -4.88 -11.56 18.89
CA THR A 429 -3.88 -11.16 19.87
C THR A 429 -2.73 -12.16 19.91
N GLN A 430 -1.51 -11.66 20.02
CA GLN A 430 -0.29 -12.44 20.06
C GLN A 430 0.69 -11.92 21.09
N LEU A 431 1.32 -12.83 21.83
CA LEU A 431 2.48 -12.57 22.71
C LEU A 431 3.68 -13.35 22.18
N PRO A 432 4.92 -12.83 22.29
CA PRO A 432 6.11 -13.57 21.87
C PRO A 432 6.17 -14.98 22.44
N GLY A 433 6.31 -16.00 21.57
CA GLY A 433 6.39 -17.40 21.96
C GLY A 433 5.09 -18.04 22.45
N LYS A 434 3.94 -17.41 22.24
CA LYS A 434 2.61 -17.98 22.51
C LYS A 434 1.83 -18.18 21.23
N GLU A 435 0.83 -19.05 21.25
CA GLU A 435 -0.12 -19.18 20.16
C GLU A 435 -0.99 -17.93 20.03
N LYS A 436 -1.38 -17.61 18.79
CA LYS A 436 -2.30 -16.50 18.53
C LYS A 436 -3.72 -16.86 18.97
N LYS A 437 -4.42 -15.87 19.53
CA LYS A 437 -5.86 -15.94 19.78
C LYS A 437 -6.59 -15.14 18.72
N VAL A 438 -7.27 -15.81 17.79
CA VAL A 438 -8.12 -15.15 16.78
C VAL A 438 -9.34 -14.56 17.47
N LEU A 439 -9.65 -13.30 17.14
CA LEU A 439 -10.78 -12.54 17.63
C LEU A 439 -11.84 -12.37 16.52
N PHE A 440 -11.40 -12.26 15.28
CA PHE A 440 -12.24 -12.03 14.12
C PHE A 440 -11.53 -12.59 12.86
N ALA A 441 -12.30 -13.19 11.95
CA ALA A 441 -11.82 -13.58 10.61
C ALA A 441 -12.94 -13.41 9.58
N ALA A 442 -12.65 -12.69 8.49
CA ALA A 442 -13.63 -12.34 7.48
C ALA A 442 -14.26 -13.59 6.80
N ASN A 443 -13.49 -14.63 6.54
CA ASN A 443 -14.00 -15.87 5.95
C ASN A 443 -14.96 -16.67 6.85
N GLU A 444 -15.08 -16.31 8.13
CA GLU A 444 -16.06 -16.92 9.04
C GLU A 444 -17.40 -16.15 9.03
N VAL A 445 -17.38 -14.86 8.72
CA VAL A 445 -18.53 -13.96 8.82
C VAL A 445 -19.07 -13.49 7.47
N ASP A 446 -18.22 -13.31 6.45
CA ASP A 446 -18.60 -12.80 5.13
C ASP A 446 -19.05 -13.96 4.23
N PRO A 447 -20.29 -13.93 3.71
CA PRO A 447 -20.81 -14.99 2.86
C PRO A 447 -19.96 -15.27 1.62
N GLU A 448 -19.39 -14.21 1.02
CA GLU A 448 -18.59 -14.27 -0.21
C GLU A 448 -17.26 -14.99 -0.02
N LEU A 449 -16.74 -15.02 1.21
CA LEU A 449 -15.46 -15.63 1.57
C LEU A 449 -15.61 -16.98 2.26
N LYS A 450 -16.86 -17.37 2.52
CA LYS A 450 -17.17 -18.61 3.23
C LYS A 450 -16.69 -19.84 2.45
N GLY A 451 -15.86 -20.64 3.09
CA GLY A 451 -15.30 -21.85 2.48
C GLY A 451 -13.82 -21.73 2.10
N LEU A 452 -13.28 -20.51 2.08
CA LEU A 452 -11.83 -20.33 1.95
C LEU A 452 -11.10 -20.85 3.20
N LYS A 453 -9.99 -21.58 3.00
CA LYS A 453 -9.26 -22.26 4.08
C LYS A 453 -7.75 -22.00 3.99
N PRO A 454 -7.02 -22.01 5.12
CA PRO A 454 -5.57 -21.81 5.17
C PRO A 454 -4.73 -22.79 4.35
N ASN A 455 -5.21 -24.02 4.15
CA ASN A 455 -4.46 -25.08 3.49
C ASN A 455 -4.50 -25.04 1.94
N SER A 456 -4.90 -23.93 1.37
CA SER A 456 -4.96 -23.74 -0.10
C SER A 456 -3.67 -23.16 -0.69
N VAL A 457 -2.63 -23.03 0.11
CA VAL A 457 -1.31 -22.50 -0.29
C VAL A 457 -0.21 -23.40 0.24
N SER A 458 0.80 -23.63 -0.59
CA SER A 458 2.07 -24.23 -0.17
C SER A 458 3.23 -23.45 -0.78
N ASN A 459 4.46 -23.80 -0.45
CA ASN A 459 5.64 -23.26 -1.10
C ASN A 459 6.74 -24.31 -1.17
N PHE A 460 7.68 -24.09 -2.10
CA PHE A 460 8.92 -24.86 -2.20
C PHE A 460 10.10 -23.92 -2.46
N TRP A 461 11.29 -24.45 -2.29
CA TRP A 461 12.55 -23.73 -2.48
C TRP A 461 13.44 -24.46 -3.46
N ILE A 462 14.08 -23.69 -4.33
CA ILE A 462 15.15 -24.14 -5.20
C ILE A 462 16.34 -23.18 -5.10
N GLU A 463 17.49 -23.59 -5.53
CA GLU A 463 18.65 -22.70 -5.65
C GLU A 463 18.81 -22.22 -7.10
N ASN A 464 19.13 -20.95 -7.31
CA ASN A 464 19.48 -20.43 -8.62
C ASN A 464 20.93 -20.78 -9.01
N ASP A 465 21.42 -20.27 -10.13
CA ASP A 465 22.79 -20.56 -10.61
C ASP A 465 23.87 -19.92 -9.73
N ASP A 466 23.53 -18.87 -8.99
CA ASP A 466 24.42 -18.19 -8.05
C ASP A 466 24.39 -18.83 -6.63
N GLY A 467 23.54 -19.83 -6.41
CA GLY A 467 23.34 -20.48 -5.11
C GLY A 467 22.38 -19.71 -4.20
N ASP A 468 21.64 -18.71 -4.70
CA ASP A 468 20.64 -18.00 -3.92
C ASP A 468 19.32 -18.81 -3.84
N PRO A 469 18.61 -18.74 -2.70
CA PRO A 469 17.35 -19.46 -2.52
C PRO A 469 16.19 -18.74 -3.22
N ILE A 470 15.47 -19.44 -4.07
CA ILE A 470 14.24 -18.98 -4.73
C ILE A 470 13.04 -19.67 -4.08
N GLN A 471 12.23 -18.91 -3.34
CA GLN A 471 10.96 -19.39 -2.81
C GLN A 471 9.87 -19.25 -3.87
N THR A 472 9.06 -20.29 -4.05
CA THR A 472 7.91 -20.26 -4.95
C THR A 472 6.65 -20.66 -4.20
N PHE A 473 5.65 -19.80 -4.19
CA PHE A 473 4.32 -20.09 -3.64
C PHE A 473 3.47 -20.80 -4.70
N VAL A 474 2.62 -21.71 -4.22
CA VAL A 474 1.70 -22.52 -5.03
C VAL A 474 0.31 -22.38 -4.45
N PHE A 475 -0.65 -21.89 -5.24
CA PHE A 475 -2.05 -21.72 -4.84
C PHE A 475 -2.92 -22.75 -5.55
N TYR A 476 -3.84 -23.35 -4.80
CA TYR A 476 -4.69 -24.43 -5.26
C TYR A 476 -6.16 -23.99 -5.32
N PRO A 477 -6.97 -24.50 -6.27
CA PRO A 477 -8.41 -24.30 -6.26
C PRO A 477 -9.07 -24.95 -5.04
N THR A 478 -10.30 -24.56 -4.72
CA THR A 478 -11.03 -25.05 -3.53
C THR A 478 -11.19 -26.58 -3.50
N ASP A 479 -11.38 -27.21 -4.66
CA ASP A 479 -11.59 -28.66 -4.83
C ASP A 479 -10.34 -29.38 -5.37
N PHE A 480 -9.16 -28.88 -5.07
CA PHE A 480 -7.90 -29.44 -5.53
C PHE A 480 -7.76 -30.93 -5.20
N ASP A 481 -7.48 -31.73 -6.23
CA ASP A 481 -7.18 -33.16 -6.14
C ASP A 481 -5.77 -33.42 -6.71
N PRO A 482 -4.78 -33.80 -5.89
CA PRO A 482 -3.40 -34.02 -6.35
C PRO A 482 -3.24 -35.16 -7.37
N LYS A 483 -4.30 -35.95 -7.66
CA LYS A 483 -4.33 -36.99 -8.68
C LYS A 483 -4.73 -36.46 -10.06
N LYS A 484 -5.28 -35.26 -10.14
CA LYS A 484 -5.63 -34.60 -11.39
C LYS A 484 -4.49 -33.71 -11.87
N LYS A 485 -4.49 -33.40 -13.17
CA LYS A 485 -3.59 -32.42 -13.76
C LYS A 485 -4.34 -31.11 -14.00
N TYR A 486 -3.70 -29.99 -13.62
CA TYR A 486 -4.22 -28.64 -13.75
C TYR A 486 -3.32 -27.80 -14.65
N PRO A 487 -3.85 -26.97 -15.55
CA PRO A 487 -3.05 -26.00 -16.28
C PRO A 487 -2.32 -25.07 -15.29
N LEU A 488 -1.16 -24.59 -15.70
CA LEU A 488 -0.31 -23.70 -14.88
C LEU A 488 -0.61 -22.23 -15.18
N ALA A 489 -0.91 -21.44 -14.16
CA ALA A 489 -0.80 -19.99 -14.24
C ALA A 489 0.48 -19.54 -13.53
N PHE A 490 1.48 -19.11 -14.32
CA PHE A 490 2.80 -18.71 -13.87
C PHE A 490 2.81 -17.18 -13.74
N ILE A 491 2.61 -16.69 -12.50
CA ILE A 491 2.45 -15.27 -12.22
C ILE A 491 3.78 -14.67 -11.77
N ILE A 492 4.14 -13.55 -12.39
CA ILE A 492 5.39 -12.83 -12.19
C ILE A 492 5.04 -11.50 -11.53
N HIS A 493 5.53 -11.29 -10.29
CA HIS A 493 5.22 -10.07 -9.55
C HIS A 493 5.91 -8.82 -10.13
N GLY A 494 5.33 -7.67 -9.82
CA GLY A 494 5.90 -6.36 -10.15
C GLY A 494 7.03 -5.95 -9.21
N GLY A 495 7.44 -4.72 -9.30
CA GLY A 495 8.56 -4.13 -8.58
C GLY A 495 9.64 -3.66 -9.55
N PRO A 496 10.77 -4.40 -9.73
CA PRO A 496 11.11 -5.79 -9.35
C PRO A 496 11.34 -6.01 -7.86
N GLN A 497 11.73 -4.98 -7.13
CA GLN A 497 11.92 -5.01 -5.69
C GLN A 497 10.55 -4.97 -4.96
N SER A 498 9.79 -6.02 -5.11
CA SER A 498 8.54 -6.31 -4.40
C SER A 498 8.43 -7.81 -4.19
N SER A 499 7.46 -8.27 -3.43
CA SER A 499 7.19 -9.69 -3.20
C SER A 499 5.72 -10.00 -3.44
N GLN A 500 5.41 -11.26 -3.69
CA GLN A 500 4.04 -11.75 -3.78
C GLN A 500 3.91 -13.09 -3.07
N GLY A 501 3.41 -13.06 -1.84
CA GLY A 501 3.23 -14.22 -0.98
C GLY A 501 1.77 -14.53 -0.66
N ASP A 502 1.56 -15.23 0.46
CA ASP A 502 0.22 -15.56 0.98
C ASP A 502 -0.41 -14.34 1.66
N SER A 503 -1.05 -13.48 0.86
CA SER A 503 -1.77 -12.30 1.30
C SER A 503 -3.04 -12.08 0.48
N TRP A 504 -3.95 -11.24 0.97
CA TRP A 504 -5.15 -10.84 0.23
C TRP A 504 -4.87 -9.65 -0.67
N SER A 505 -5.39 -9.71 -1.89
CA SER A 505 -5.39 -8.58 -2.83
C SER A 505 -6.73 -8.54 -3.56
N THR A 506 -7.17 -7.35 -3.97
CA THR A 506 -8.32 -7.16 -4.88
C THR A 506 -7.88 -6.91 -6.32
N ARG A 507 -6.57 -6.97 -6.59
CA ARG A 507 -5.97 -6.88 -7.92
C ARG A 507 -5.48 -8.26 -8.36
N TRP A 508 -4.20 -8.55 -8.18
CA TRP A 508 -3.60 -9.87 -8.44
C TRP A 508 -3.90 -10.83 -7.28
N ASN A 509 -5.15 -11.30 -7.18
CA ASN A 509 -5.56 -12.25 -6.15
C ASN A 509 -5.29 -13.69 -6.64
N LEU A 510 -4.17 -14.28 -6.25
CA LEU A 510 -3.74 -15.59 -6.74
C LEU A 510 -4.71 -16.71 -6.35
N ARG A 511 -5.45 -16.53 -5.26
CA ARG A 511 -6.52 -17.46 -4.90
C ARG A 511 -7.65 -17.43 -5.93
N LEU A 512 -8.09 -16.25 -6.35
CA LEU A 512 -9.11 -16.09 -7.39
C LEU A 512 -8.66 -16.68 -8.73
N TRP A 513 -7.37 -16.52 -9.08
CA TRP A 513 -6.78 -17.13 -10.27
C TRP A 513 -6.83 -18.67 -10.19
N ALA A 514 -6.57 -19.25 -9.02
CA ALA A 514 -6.67 -20.70 -8.84
C ALA A 514 -8.12 -21.19 -9.03
N GLU A 515 -9.11 -20.44 -8.58
CA GLU A 515 -10.54 -20.78 -8.79
C GLU A 515 -10.97 -20.78 -10.26
N GLN A 516 -10.13 -20.25 -11.17
CA GLN A 516 -10.37 -20.38 -12.61
C GLN A 516 -9.98 -21.75 -13.18
N GLY A 517 -9.56 -22.70 -12.34
CA GLY A 517 -9.20 -24.05 -12.72
C GLY A 517 -7.70 -24.28 -12.93
N PHE A 518 -6.85 -23.36 -12.43
CA PHE A 518 -5.40 -23.44 -12.52
C PHE A 518 -4.76 -23.88 -11.19
N VAL A 519 -3.58 -24.45 -11.27
CA VAL A 519 -2.58 -24.32 -10.22
C VAL A 519 -1.80 -23.06 -10.52
N VAL A 520 -1.72 -22.14 -9.52
CA VAL A 520 -1.10 -20.84 -9.70
C VAL A 520 0.22 -20.80 -8.95
N THR A 521 1.28 -20.30 -9.58
CA THR A 521 2.58 -20.16 -8.93
C THR A 521 3.11 -18.74 -9.06
N THR A 522 3.84 -18.30 -8.04
CA THR A 522 4.62 -17.05 -8.07
C THR A 522 5.96 -17.25 -7.40
N ALA A 523 7.03 -16.97 -8.13
CA ALA A 523 8.41 -17.11 -7.66
C ALA A 523 8.94 -15.79 -7.10
N GLN A 524 9.72 -15.88 -6.04
CA GLN A 524 10.45 -14.76 -5.46
C GLN A 524 11.87 -14.74 -6.08
N PHE A 525 11.96 -14.24 -7.30
CA PHE A 525 13.18 -14.21 -8.11
C PHE A 525 14.18 -13.15 -7.62
N THR A 526 15.41 -13.20 -8.12
CA THR A 526 16.48 -12.22 -7.84
C THR A 526 15.97 -10.77 -7.95
N GLY A 527 16.22 -9.97 -6.94
CA GLY A 527 15.69 -8.62 -6.79
C GLY A 527 14.52 -8.50 -5.80
N THR A 528 13.87 -9.62 -5.45
CA THR A 528 12.79 -9.63 -4.44
C THR A 528 13.33 -9.29 -3.05
N PRO A 529 12.73 -8.35 -2.28
CA PRO A 529 13.10 -8.07 -0.90
C PRO A 529 12.69 -9.23 0.03
N SER A 530 13.06 -9.14 1.31
CA SER A 530 12.79 -10.12 2.36
C SER A 530 13.67 -11.39 2.37
N TYR A 531 14.65 -11.45 1.48
CA TYR A 531 15.69 -12.49 1.40
C TYR A 531 17.11 -11.94 1.65
N GLY A 532 17.20 -10.77 2.26
CA GLY A 532 18.42 -9.98 2.48
C GLY A 532 18.63 -8.88 1.44
N GLN A 533 19.29 -7.78 1.84
CA GLN A 533 19.50 -6.64 0.96
C GLN A 533 20.37 -7.00 -0.24
N ALA A 534 21.39 -7.84 -0.05
CA ALA A 534 22.25 -8.27 -1.15
C ALA A 534 21.50 -9.00 -2.26
N PHE A 535 20.45 -9.76 -1.95
CA PHE A 535 19.60 -10.41 -2.94
C PHE A 535 18.73 -9.39 -3.69
N THR A 536 18.20 -8.39 -2.98
CA THR A 536 17.43 -7.30 -3.55
C THR A 536 18.27 -6.48 -4.53
N ASP A 537 19.51 -6.16 -4.17
CA ASP A 537 20.40 -5.28 -4.97
C ASP A 537 20.90 -5.93 -6.26
N LYS A 538 20.87 -7.28 -6.38
CA LYS A 538 21.28 -8.01 -7.58
C LYS A 538 20.47 -7.67 -8.85
N ILE A 539 19.37 -6.95 -8.72
CA ILE A 539 18.54 -6.51 -9.85
C ILE A 539 19.21 -5.39 -10.67
N GLN A 540 20.09 -4.60 -10.06
CA GLN A 540 20.77 -3.50 -10.74
C GLN A 540 21.59 -4.03 -11.93
N ASN A 541 21.45 -3.40 -13.10
CA ASN A 541 22.02 -3.84 -14.38
C ASN A 541 21.57 -5.24 -14.85
N ASN A 542 20.45 -5.78 -14.35
CA ASN A 542 20.17 -7.21 -14.48
C ASN A 542 18.67 -7.51 -14.73
N TRP A 543 17.91 -6.57 -15.28
CA TRP A 543 16.45 -6.69 -15.38
C TRP A 543 15.96 -7.93 -16.15
N GLY A 544 16.61 -8.30 -17.27
CA GLY A 544 16.28 -9.47 -18.07
C GLY A 544 17.28 -10.64 -17.92
N GLY A 545 18.19 -10.56 -16.94
CA GLY A 545 19.24 -11.56 -16.71
C GLY A 545 18.86 -12.61 -15.68
N THR A 546 19.44 -12.56 -14.46
CA THR A 546 19.22 -13.56 -13.42
C THR A 546 17.74 -13.74 -13.05
N PRO A 547 16.90 -12.69 -12.91
CA PRO A 547 15.46 -12.88 -12.69
C PRO A 547 14.79 -13.76 -13.75
N TYR A 548 15.16 -13.61 -15.01
CA TYR A 548 14.65 -14.45 -16.10
C TYR A 548 15.12 -15.90 -15.98
N THR A 549 16.42 -16.14 -15.70
CA THR A 549 16.94 -17.50 -15.53
C THR A 549 16.38 -18.18 -14.29
N ASP A 550 16.09 -17.45 -13.21
CA ASP A 550 15.39 -17.96 -12.03
C ASP A 550 14.00 -18.47 -12.39
N LEU A 551 13.23 -17.69 -13.18
CA LEU A 551 11.90 -18.07 -13.64
C LEU A 551 11.94 -19.32 -14.53
N VAL A 552 12.92 -19.43 -15.42
CA VAL A 552 13.14 -20.66 -16.24
C VAL A 552 13.39 -21.86 -15.33
N LYS A 553 14.27 -21.73 -14.32
CA LYS A 553 14.56 -22.84 -13.39
C LYS A 553 13.33 -23.27 -12.58
N VAL A 554 12.53 -22.30 -12.09
CA VAL A 554 11.28 -22.62 -11.39
C VAL A 554 10.31 -23.37 -12.29
N PHE A 555 10.17 -22.92 -13.55
CA PHE A 555 9.29 -23.61 -14.52
C PHE A 555 9.77 -25.04 -14.82
N GLU A 556 11.05 -25.25 -15.04
CA GLU A 556 11.63 -26.59 -15.25
C GLU A 556 11.48 -27.48 -14.01
N TYR A 557 11.61 -26.91 -12.80
CA TYR A 557 11.32 -27.67 -11.57
C TYR A 557 9.87 -28.13 -11.52
N LEU A 558 8.91 -27.23 -11.81
CA LEU A 558 7.48 -27.57 -11.88
C LEU A 558 7.20 -28.67 -12.91
N LYS A 559 7.77 -28.56 -14.10
CA LYS A 559 7.62 -29.50 -15.21
C LYS A 559 8.07 -30.91 -14.87
N HIS A 560 9.14 -31.06 -14.11
CA HIS A 560 9.76 -32.35 -13.83
C HIS A 560 9.42 -32.93 -12.47
N ASN A 561 9.04 -32.12 -11.48
CA ASN A 561 8.91 -32.56 -10.10
C ASN A 561 7.47 -32.45 -9.54
N VAL A 562 6.54 -31.76 -10.23
CA VAL A 562 5.20 -31.51 -9.70
C VAL A 562 4.15 -32.17 -10.60
N SER A 563 3.75 -33.39 -10.24
CA SER A 563 2.94 -34.29 -11.09
C SER A 563 1.53 -33.78 -11.42
N TYR A 564 0.95 -32.93 -10.58
CA TYR A 564 -0.38 -32.34 -10.77
C TYR A 564 -0.37 -31.07 -11.62
N VAL A 565 0.79 -30.54 -12.01
CA VAL A 565 0.92 -29.41 -12.92
C VAL A 565 1.03 -29.89 -14.37
N ASP A 566 0.28 -29.25 -15.25
CA ASP A 566 0.31 -29.46 -16.69
C ASP A 566 0.97 -28.27 -17.37
N THR A 567 2.28 -28.35 -17.58
CA THR A 567 3.07 -27.29 -18.22
C THR A 567 2.81 -27.18 -19.71
N ASP A 568 2.24 -28.19 -20.37
CA ASP A 568 1.82 -28.09 -21.77
C ASP A 568 0.61 -27.16 -21.94
N ARG A 569 -0.09 -26.85 -20.84
CA ARG A 569 -1.19 -25.87 -20.76
C ARG A 569 -0.83 -24.75 -19.79
N ALA A 570 0.33 -24.14 -19.97
CA ALA A 570 0.79 -23.03 -19.14
C ALA A 570 0.46 -21.68 -19.76
N ILE A 571 0.19 -20.70 -18.89
CA ILE A 571 0.17 -19.26 -19.22
C ILE A 571 1.13 -18.51 -18.29
N ALA A 572 1.66 -17.36 -18.75
CA ALA A 572 2.38 -16.45 -17.91
C ALA A 572 1.70 -15.08 -17.87
N GLY A 573 1.70 -14.45 -16.71
CA GLY A 573 1.12 -13.12 -16.55
C GLY A 573 1.82 -12.28 -15.49
N GLY A 574 1.83 -10.96 -15.66
CA GLY A 574 2.37 -10.05 -14.68
C GLY A 574 2.01 -8.59 -14.94
N GLY A 575 2.17 -7.76 -13.90
CA GLY A 575 1.98 -6.31 -13.97
C GLY A 575 3.28 -5.58 -13.67
N SER A 576 3.42 -4.33 -14.17
CA SER A 576 4.60 -3.49 -13.93
C SER A 576 5.88 -4.18 -14.40
N TYR A 577 6.85 -4.41 -13.52
CA TYR A 577 8.02 -5.23 -13.85
C TYR A 577 7.63 -6.65 -14.30
N GLY A 578 6.61 -7.27 -13.69
CA GLY A 578 6.09 -8.56 -14.17
C GLY A 578 5.54 -8.49 -15.60
N GLY A 579 4.94 -7.36 -15.97
CA GLY A 579 4.54 -7.04 -17.35
C GLY A 579 5.74 -6.81 -18.28
N TYR A 580 6.79 -6.15 -17.82
CA TYR A 580 8.07 -6.08 -18.53
C TYR A 580 8.64 -7.50 -18.77
N MET A 581 8.64 -8.35 -17.73
CA MET A 581 9.19 -9.70 -17.84
C MET A 581 8.36 -10.57 -18.80
N THR A 582 7.03 -10.41 -18.86
CA THR A 582 6.22 -11.12 -19.88
C THR A 582 6.54 -10.63 -21.30
N ASN A 583 6.83 -9.36 -21.49
CA ASN A 583 7.33 -8.82 -22.77
C ASN A 583 8.74 -9.34 -23.11
N TRP A 584 9.61 -9.46 -22.11
CA TRP A 584 10.95 -10.05 -22.25
C TRP A 584 10.85 -11.53 -22.66
N ILE A 585 10.06 -12.30 -21.96
CA ILE A 585 9.76 -13.71 -22.24
C ILE A 585 9.21 -13.88 -23.67
N GLN A 586 8.34 -12.99 -24.13
CA GLN A 586 7.76 -13.02 -25.47
C GLN A 586 8.84 -13.04 -26.57
N GLY A 587 9.96 -12.33 -26.34
CA GLY A 587 11.08 -12.24 -27.25
C GLY A 587 12.07 -13.41 -27.21
N HIS A 588 11.94 -14.32 -26.23
CA HIS A 588 12.87 -15.39 -25.94
C HIS A 588 12.22 -16.77 -26.02
N ASP A 589 13.02 -17.85 -26.06
CA ASP A 589 12.54 -19.21 -26.24
C ASP A 589 11.60 -19.66 -25.10
N PHE A 590 11.81 -19.19 -23.88
CA PHE A 590 10.94 -19.46 -22.75
C PHE A 590 9.49 -19.03 -23.01
N GLY A 591 9.27 -18.00 -23.80
CA GLY A 591 7.91 -17.60 -24.20
C GLY A 591 7.17 -18.66 -25.03
N ARG A 592 7.86 -19.64 -25.59
CA ARG A 592 7.23 -20.74 -26.36
C ARG A 592 6.69 -21.85 -25.48
N GLU A 593 7.07 -21.89 -24.20
CA GLU A 593 6.49 -22.80 -23.21
C GLU A 593 5.05 -22.40 -22.82
N PHE A 594 4.62 -21.17 -23.10
CA PHE A 594 3.32 -20.65 -22.72
C PHE A 594 2.34 -20.60 -23.89
N LYS A 595 1.08 -20.97 -23.65
CA LYS A 595 -0.02 -20.86 -24.62
C LYS A 595 -0.51 -19.43 -24.81
N ALA A 596 -0.42 -18.61 -23.75
CA ALA A 596 -0.76 -17.20 -23.76
C ALA A 596 0.01 -16.40 -22.72
N LEU A 597 0.16 -15.11 -22.99
CA LEU A 597 0.77 -14.14 -22.08
C LEU A 597 -0.23 -13.06 -21.69
N VAL A 598 -0.02 -12.47 -20.52
CA VAL A 598 -0.78 -11.34 -19.98
C VAL A 598 0.21 -10.28 -19.51
N THR A 599 0.18 -9.11 -20.14
CA THR A 599 0.93 -7.93 -19.69
C THR A 599 -0.05 -6.86 -19.20
N HIS A 600 0.10 -6.42 -17.96
CA HIS A 600 -0.54 -5.23 -17.43
C HIS A 600 0.54 -4.18 -17.13
N ASP A 601 0.39 -2.97 -17.70
CA ASP A 601 1.25 -1.79 -17.48
C ASP A 601 2.78 -2.05 -17.55
N GLY A 602 3.18 -3.04 -18.34
CA GLY A 602 4.57 -3.45 -18.50
C GLY A 602 5.33 -2.67 -19.57
N LYS A 603 6.59 -2.34 -19.28
CA LYS A 603 7.48 -1.74 -20.28
C LYS A 603 7.79 -2.73 -21.40
N VAL A 604 7.79 -2.22 -22.65
CA VAL A 604 8.29 -2.95 -23.82
C VAL A 604 9.52 -2.27 -24.41
N ASN A 605 9.72 -0.98 -24.08
CA ASN A 605 10.82 -0.16 -24.61
C ASN A 605 11.57 0.51 -23.46
N GLN A 606 12.78 0.06 -23.17
CA GLN A 606 13.61 0.65 -22.11
C GLN A 606 14.14 2.04 -22.45
N LEU A 607 14.27 2.37 -23.74
CA LEU A 607 14.76 3.69 -24.16
C LEU A 607 13.72 4.81 -23.93
N SER A 608 12.45 4.48 -23.70
CA SER A 608 11.41 5.43 -23.32
C SER A 608 11.35 5.70 -21.81
N ALA A 609 12.31 5.22 -21.03
CA ALA A 609 12.30 5.28 -19.57
C ALA A 609 12.11 6.70 -18.99
N TYR A 610 12.57 7.73 -19.71
CA TYR A 610 12.38 9.14 -19.30
C TYR A 610 10.97 9.70 -19.57
N ALA A 611 10.04 8.89 -20.06
CA ALA A 611 8.63 9.22 -20.06
C ALA A 611 7.94 8.93 -18.70
N THR A 612 8.67 8.36 -17.73
CA THR A 612 8.22 8.21 -16.34
C THR A 612 8.60 9.43 -15.51
N ASP A 613 8.07 9.52 -14.30
CA ASP A 613 8.29 10.67 -13.43
C ASP A 613 9.37 10.40 -12.36
N GLU A 614 9.58 9.14 -11.99
CA GLU A 614 10.48 8.73 -10.91
C GLU A 614 11.85 8.34 -11.48
N LEU A 615 12.67 9.34 -11.77
CA LEU A 615 13.94 9.15 -12.44
C LEU A 615 14.96 8.39 -11.57
N TRP A 616 14.91 8.58 -10.23
CA TRP A 616 15.78 7.84 -9.30
C TRP A 616 15.70 6.32 -9.50
N PHE A 617 14.49 5.80 -9.77
CA PHE A 617 14.25 4.36 -9.89
C PHE A 617 14.96 3.78 -11.10
N ILE A 618 14.68 4.35 -12.26
CA ILE A 618 15.27 3.80 -13.51
C ILE A 618 16.77 4.07 -13.60
N GLU A 619 17.23 5.23 -13.11
CA GLU A 619 18.66 5.55 -13.10
C GLU A 619 19.45 4.66 -12.15
N HIS A 620 18.87 4.29 -11.00
CA HIS A 620 19.47 3.33 -10.09
C HIS A 620 19.54 1.94 -10.74
N ASP A 621 18.41 1.42 -11.22
CA ASP A 621 18.32 0.04 -11.72
C ASP A 621 19.12 -0.16 -13.03
N GLN A 622 19.19 0.87 -13.88
CA GLN A 622 20.01 0.85 -15.09
C GLN A 622 21.44 1.37 -14.88
N ASN A 623 21.81 1.68 -13.62
CA ASN A 623 23.13 2.18 -13.21
C ASN A 623 23.59 3.38 -14.04
N GLY A 624 22.72 4.37 -14.15
CA GLY A 624 22.99 5.62 -14.85
C GLY A 624 21.90 6.04 -15.82
N THR A 625 22.07 7.21 -16.40
CA THR A 625 21.13 7.79 -17.34
C THR A 625 21.18 7.09 -18.71
N VAL A 626 20.13 7.25 -19.51
CA VAL A 626 20.06 6.64 -20.86
C VAL A 626 21.17 7.15 -21.80
N TRP A 627 21.72 8.34 -21.58
CA TRP A 627 22.83 8.87 -22.37
C TRP A 627 24.23 8.49 -21.83
N ASN A 628 24.35 8.11 -20.56
CA ASN A 628 25.61 7.68 -19.95
C ASN A 628 25.79 6.15 -19.98
N ASN A 629 24.71 5.38 -19.90
CA ASN A 629 24.73 3.92 -19.88
C ASN A 629 23.73 3.29 -20.86
N ARG A 630 23.64 3.87 -22.07
CA ARG A 630 22.69 3.44 -23.11
C ARG A 630 22.76 1.95 -23.41
N ALA A 631 23.93 1.36 -23.39
CA ALA A 631 24.13 -0.06 -23.67
C ALA A 631 23.36 -0.98 -22.74
N ASN A 632 23.21 -0.61 -21.45
CA ASN A 632 22.43 -1.40 -20.50
C ASN A 632 20.92 -1.30 -20.76
N TYR A 633 20.42 -0.10 -21.12
CA TYR A 633 19.03 0.06 -21.54
C TYR A 633 18.70 -0.78 -22.79
N GLU A 634 19.58 -0.79 -23.79
CA GLU A 634 19.40 -1.60 -25.02
C GLU A 634 19.53 -3.11 -24.76
N LEU A 635 20.38 -3.52 -23.80
CA LEU A 635 20.58 -4.92 -23.44
C LEU A 635 19.29 -5.55 -22.91
N TRP A 636 18.54 -4.81 -22.09
CA TRP A 636 17.32 -5.28 -21.44
C TRP A 636 16.04 -4.78 -22.10
N ASP A 637 16.11 -4.37 -23.38
CA ASP A 637 14.96 -3.86 -24.12
C ASP A 637 14.20 -4.98 -24.85
N PRO A 638 12.96 -5.33 -24.43
CA PRO A 638 12.15 -6.35 -25.09
C PRO A 638 11.94 -6.07 -26.58
N LEU A 639 11.80 -4.80 -26.96
CA LEU A 639 11.54 -4.40 -28.35
C LEU A 639 12.67 -4.79 -29.30
N THR A 640 13.91 -4.88 -28.81
CA THR A 640 15.06 -5.39 -29.55
C THR A 640 14.81 -6.81 -30.10
N TYR A 641 14.01 -7.60 -29.38
CA TYR A 641 13.70 -8.99 -29.70
C TYR A 641 12.30 -9.16 -30.34
N ALA A 642 11.64 -8.09 -30.75
CA ALA A 642 10.27 -8.11 -31.25
C ALA A 642 10.05 -9.09 -32.42
N ARG A 643 11.05 -9.29 -33.30
CA ARG A 643 10.97 -10.27 -34.41
C ARG A 643 10.65 -11.70 -33.97
N ASN A 644 10.86 -12.01 -32.70
CA ASN A 644 10.64 -13.33 -32.12
C ASN A 644 9.26 -13.45 -31.46
N PHE A 645 8.47 -12.38 -31.38
CA PHE A 645 7.15 -12.39 -30.76
C PHE A 645 6.20 -13.32 -31.53
N LYS A 646 5.62 -14.32 -30.82
CA LYS A 646 4.76 -15.34 -31.45
C LYS A 646 3.62 -15.81 -30.53
N THR A 647 3.81 -15.78 -29.20
CA THR A 647 2.82 -16.29 -28.26
C THR A 647 1.64 -15.34 -28.17
N PRO A 648 0.37 -15.82 -28.22
CA PRO A 648 -0.82 -15.02 -28.02
C PRO A 648 -0.73 -14.14 -26.79
N HIS A 649 -1.12 -12.85 -26.88
CA HIS A 649 -0.79 -11.88 -25.85
C HIS A 649 -1.93 -10.87 -25.63
N ILE A 650 -2.45 -10.77 -24.39
CA ILE A 650 -3.31 -9.67 -23.99
C ILE A 650 -2.50 -8.59 -23.29
N ILE A 651 -2.68 -7.35 -23.74
CA ILE A 651 -2.04 -6.15 -23.20
C ILE A 651 -3.12 -5.32 -22.51
N ILE A 652 -2.85 -4.89 -21.27
CA ILE A 652 -3.73 -4.02 -20.50
C ILE A 652 -2.96 -2.77 -20.12
N HIS A 653 -3.53 -1.58 -20.34
CA HIS A 653 -2.90 -0.33 -19.94
C HIS A 653 -3.93 0.80 -19.78
N SER A 654 -3.62 1.75 -18.91
CA SER A 654 -4.49 2.88 -18.56
C SER A 654 -3.85 4.23 -18.92
N ASP A 655 -4.67 5.23 -19.28
CA ASP A 655 -4.18 6.57 -19.65
C ASP A 655 -3.56 7.34 -18.46
N GLY A 656 -4.10 7.14 -17.27
CA GLY A 656 -3.61 7.76 -16.03
C GLY A 656 -2.38 7.09 -15.41
N ASP A 657 -1.74 6.14 -16.11
CA ASP A 657 -0.50 5.53 -15.67
C ASP A 657 0.71 6.41 -16.03
N TYR A 658 1.21 7.13 -15.02
CA TYR A 658 2.40 7.98 -15.19
C TYR A 658 3.68 7.32 -14.65
N ARG A 659 3.57 6.13 -14.04
CA ARG A 659 4.72 5.32 -13.66
C ARG A 659 5.25 4.50 -14.84
N ALA A 660 4.35 3.91 -15.66
CA ALA A 660 4.66 3.27 -16.92
C ALA A 660 3.71 3.81 -17.99
N SER A 661 4.20 4.67 -18.87
CA SER A 661 3.36 5.40 -19.81
C SER A 661 2.52 4.47 -20.69
N ILE A 662 1.27 4.85 -20.99
CA ILE A 662 0.36 4.18 -21.95
C ILE A 662 1.05 3.91 -23.30
N ALA A 663 2.06 4.71 -23.69
CA ALA A 663 2.84 4.50 -24.89
C ALA A 663 3.50 3.11 -24.95
N GLU A 664 3.84 2.52 -23.81
CA GLU A 664 4.41 1.18 -23.74
C GLU A 664 3.40 0.12 -24.22
N GLY A 665 2.16 0.18 -23.70
CA GLY A 665 1.10 -0.73 -24.11
C GLY A 665 0.73 -0.58 -25.59
N LEU A 666 0.61 0.66 -26.08
CA LEU A 666 0.32 0.95 -27.48
C LEU A 666 1.41 0.44 -28.42
N GLN A 667 2.71 0.65 -28.07
CA GLN A 667 3.83 0.11 -28.86
C GLN A 667 3.78 -1.42 -28.91
N ASN A 668 3.60 -2.07 -27.75
CA ASN A 668 3.55 -3.53 -27.68
C ASN A 668 2.44 -4.11 -28.53
N PHE A 669 1.20 -3.59 -28.38
CA PHE A 669 0.06 -4.04 -29.15
C PHE A 669 0.27 -3.84 -30.67
N ASN A 670 0.74 -2.67 -31.09
CA ASN A 670 1.02 -2.39 -32.50
C ASN A 670 2.06 -3.33 -33.11
N VAL A 671 3.10 -3.67 -32.34
CA VAL A 671 4.13 -4.64 -32.77
C VAL A 671 3.52 -6.03 -32.93
N LEU A 672 2.75 -6.51 -31.96
CA LEU A 672 2.09 -7.82 -32.04
C LEU A 672 1.14 -7.91 -33.23
N GLN A 673 0.29 -6.90 -33.46
CA GLN A 673 -0.63 -6.81 -34.59
C GLN A 673 0.14 -6.79 -35.91
N ARG A 674 1.22 -6.01 -36.02
CA ARG A 674 2.05 -5.94 -37.24
C ARG A 674 2.74 -7.25 -37.58
N LEU A 675 3.04 -8.06 -36.56
CA LEU A 675 3.64 -9.39 -36.71
C LEU A 675 2.59 -10.50 -36.98
N GLY A 676 1.28 -10.18 -36.89
CA GLY A 676 0.22 -11.16 -37.01
C GLY A 676 0.08 -12.07 -35.79
N VAL A 677 0.60 -11.67 -34.64
CA VAL A 677 0.45 -12.41 -33.38
C VAL A 677 -0.95 -12.20 -32.83
N PRO A 678 -1.72 -13.26 -32.49
CA PRO A 678 -3.01 -13.09 -31.84
C PRO A 678 -2.87 -12.22 -30.58
N SER A 679 -3.54 -11.07 -30.56
CA SER A 679 -3.40 -10.14 -29.46
C SER A 679 -4.67 -9.33 -29.22
N ARG A 680 -4.85 -8.88 -27.97
CA ARG A 680 -5.96 -8.05 -27.52
C ARG A 680 -5.40 -6.90 -26.69
N PHE A 681 -6.00 -5.73 -26.81
CA PHE A 681 -5.66 -4.55 -26.00
C PHE A 681 -6.87 -4.18 -25.15
N LEU A 682 -6.74 -4.18 -23.83
CA LEU A 682 -7.72 -3.70 -22.89
C LEU A 682 -7.28 -2.34 -22.35
N HIS A 683 -8.06 -1.32 -22.64
CA HIS A 683 -7.74 0.07 -22.33
C HIS A 683 -8.72 0.66 -21.32
N PHE A 684 -8.20 1.38 -20.34
CA PHE A 684 -8.96 2.13 -19.36
C PHE A 684 -8.55 3.62 -19.42
N PRO A 685 -9.45 4.52 -19.86
CA PRO A 685 -9.12 5.95 -19.99
C PRO A 685 -9.07 6.69 -18.64
N ASP A 686 -9.63 6.11 -17.59
CA ASP A 686 -9.86 6.71 -16.28
C ASP A 686 -9.17 5.98 -15.12
N GLU A 687 -8.39 4.94 -15.42
CA GLU A 687 -7.58 4.20 -14.43
C GLU A 687 -6.10 4.62 -14.48
N THR A 688 -5.36 4.17 -13.47
CA THR A 688 -3.96 4.52 -13.24
C THR A 688 -3.04 3.31 -13.49
N HIS A 689 -1.86 3.27 -12.85
CA HIS A 689 -1.02 2.06 -12.78
C HIS A 689 -1.75 0.89 -12.10
N TRP A 690 -2.84 1.16 -11.38
CA TRP A 690 -3.72 0.18 -10.76
C TRP A 690 -5.15 0.36 -11.26
N VAL A 691 -5.81 -0.74 -11.62
CA VAL A 691 -7.24 -0.76 -11.94
C VAL A 691 -8.01 -1.02 -10.65
N LEU A 692 -8.61 0.02 -10.09
CA LEU A 692 -9.18 0.01 -8.74
C LEU A 692 -10.68 0.27 -8.70
N GLU A 693 -11.24 0.97 -9.71
CA GLU A 693 -12.68 1.12 -9.82
C GLU A 693 -13.30 -0.28 -9.98
N ARG A 694 -14.42 -0.55 -9.28
CA ARG A 694 -14.94 -1.93 -9.13
C ARG A 694 -15.43 -2.53 -10.45
N HIS A 695 -16.11 -1.76 -11.29
CA HIS A 695 -16.60 -2.24 -12.58
C HIS A 695 -15.46 -2.40 -13.59
N ASN A 696 -14.47 -1.51 -13.55
CA ASN A 696 -13.25 -1.64 -14.34
C ASN A 696 -12.45 -2.88 -13.90
N SER A 697 -12.32 -3.09 -12.60
CA SER A 697 -11.68 -4.28 -12.03
C SER A 697 -12.43 -5.57 -12.38
N LEU A 698 -13.77 -5.54 -12.40
CA LEU A 698 -14.58 -6.67 -12.86
C LEU A 698 -14.31 -7.01 -14.33
N LEU A 699 -14.28 -6.00 -15.21
CA LEU A 699 -13.95 -6.17 -16.63
C LEU A 699 -12.52 -6.68 -16.80
N TRP A 700 -11.55 -6.12 -16.06
CA TRP A 700 -10.14 -6.53 -16.05
C TRP A 700 -10.02 -8.05 -15.77
N HIS A 701 -10.63 -8.53 -14.69
CA HIS A 701 -10.60 -9.94 -14.33
C HIS A 701 -11.28 -10.82 -15.38
N ARG A 702 -12.48 -10.45 -15.86
CA ARG A 702 -13.22 -11.21 -16.86
C ARG A 702 -12.46 -11.32 -18.17
N ALA A 703 -11.87 -10.23 -18.64
CA ALA A 703 -11.12 -10.21 -19.89
C ALA A 703 -9.87 -11.09 -19.82
N ILE A 704 -9.12 -11.00 -18.71
CA ILE A 704 -7.93 -11.83 -18.51
C ILE A 704 -8.30 -13.30 -18.38
N PHE A 705 -9.27 -13.65 -17.50
CA PHE A 705 -9.62 -15.03 -17.23
C PHE A 705 -10.19 -15.72 -18.49
N ASN A 706 -11.04 -15.05 -19.25
CA ASN A 706 -11.49 -15.60 -20.52
C ASN A 706 -10.32 -15.78 -21.52
N TRP A 707 -9.39 -14.79 -21.62
CA TRP A 707 -8.22 -14.92 -22.47
C TRP A 707 -7.37 -16.15 -22.13
N ILE A 708 -6.98 -16.30 -20.88
CA ILE A 708 -6.09 -17.40 -20.47
C ILE A 708 -6.79 -18.76 -20.54
N ARG A 709 -8.08 -18.84 -20.18
CA ARG A 709 -8.87 -20.08 -20.22
C ARG A 709 -9.11 -20.55 -21.65
N TYR A 710 -9.35 -19.63 -22.59
CA TYR A 710 -9.48 -19.93 -24.01
C TYR A 710 -8.21 -20.60 -24.58
N TRP A 711 -7.04 -20.04 -24.30
CA TRP A 711 -5.78 -20.55 -24.84
C TRP A 711 -5.27 -21.84 -24.20
N VAL A 712 -5.86 -22.29 -23.09
CA VAL A 712 -5.58 -23.60 -22.46
C VAL A 712 -6.74 -24.58 -22.55
N ASP A 713 -7.68 -24.36 -23.49
CA ASP A 713 -8.83 -25.20 -23.78
C ASP A 713 -9.79 -25.42 -22.58
N LEU A 714 -9.98 -24.39 -21.75
CA LEU A 714 -10.98 -24.35 -20.68
C LEU A 714 -12.24 -23.58 -21.07
N ASP A 715 -12.16 -22.66 -22.03
CA ASP A 715 -13.28 -21.93 -22.66
C ASP A 715 -13.26 -22.16 -24.17
N GLU A 716 -14.45 -22.29 -24.79
CA GLU A 716 -14.60 -22.55 -26.23
C GLU A 716 -14.49 -21.27 -27.07
N GLU A 717 -14.85 -20.11 -26.50
CA GLU A 717 -14.94 -18.82 -27.21
C GLU A 717 -14.34 -17.67 -26.41
N LEU A 718 -13.78 -16.71 -27.13
CA LEU A 718 -13.40 -15.42 -26.58
C LEU A 718 -14.62 -14.50 -26.45
N ILE A 719 -14.79 -13.88 -25.26
CA ILE A 719 -15.86 -12.88 -25.08
C ILE A 719 -15.71 -11.72 -26.07
N GLN A 720 -16.84 -11.27 -26.59
CA GLN A 720 -16.93 -10.16 -27.55
C GLN A 720 -17.50 -8.89 -26.91
N ASP A 721 -18.00 -8.96 -25.69
CA ASP A 721 -18.51 -7.79 -24.98
C ASP A 721 -17.40 -6.75 -24.83
N HIS A 722 -17.73 -5.48 -25.08
CA HIS A 722 -16.81 -4.34 -25.08
C HIS A 722 -15.71 -4.36 -26.18
N VAL A 723 -15.73 -5.28 -27.14
CA VAL A 723 -14.78 -5.26 -28.26
C VAL A 723 -15.19 -4.18 -29.27
N VAL A 724 -14.26 -3.27 -29.58
CA VAL A 724 -14.44 -2.28 -30.63
C VAL A 724 -14.07 -2.93 -31.97
N HIS A 725 -15.06 -3.22 -32.78
CA HIS A 725 -14.87 -3.75 -34.14
C HIS A 725 -14.55 -2.61 -35.11
N GLN A 726 -13.49 -2.76 -35.93
CA GLN A 726 -13.08 -1.83 -36.97
C GLN A 726 -13.67 -2.21 -38.33
#